data_32631287aa7feae3ea5974d89bda3c5c
#
_entry.id   32631287aa7feae3ea5974d89bda3c5c
#
_cell.length_a   1.000
_cell.length_b   1.000
_cell.length_c   1.000
_cell.angle_alpha   90.00
_cell.angle_beta   90.00
_cell.angle_gamma   90.00
#
_symmetry.space_group_name_H-M   'P 1'
#
loop_
_entity.id
_entity.type
_entity.pdbx_description
1 polymer ?
#
loop_
_entity_poly.entity_id
_entity_poly.type
_entity_poly.pdbx_seq_one_letter_code
_entity_poly.pdbx_strand_id
1 'polypeptide(L)'
;MSDYNFSAIEKKWQKYWLEHRTFKTDAHGTGEKFYCLDMFPYPSGAGLHVGHPEGYTATDILCRYKRMKGFDVLHPMGWDAFGLPAEQYAVETGTHPAITTKRNVDRFREQIRALGFSYDWDREVNTTDPKYYKWTQWIFEQLYKKGLAYVAEVPVNWCPALGTVLANEEVIDGRSERGNHPVIRKPMRQWMLKITAYAERLLKDIDKVDWPEGIKEMQRNWIGKSTGALVDFQAKVEGQGEGGKITVYTTRCDTLFGATYMVLSPEHALIKKWLESGKIKNADAVKEYQKKAASKSDLERTELNKEKTGVKLEGVTGLNPVNDTEIPIFISDYVLASYGTGAIMAVPAHDERDFDFAKVFGLPIYQVVAKSDSEVARNSSGSSDSRVEYAEKEAFTDIATGVMVNSGFLNGLSVDDARKAMIKWLEEKGVGQAKTQYKLRDWLFSRQRYWGEPFPVIHWEDGTQSLVPEEDLPLTLPELEDYKPTGTGEPPLAKATDWVNVVDKATGKKGVRETNTMPQWAGSCWYYLRYIDPLNEKAFADPELLKKWLPVDLYVGGAEHAVLHLLYARFWHKVLFDLGLVPTAEPFQRLVNQGMILGMAYKTKRGVLVPMDQIEWKDGKPFGREEGGELEELTEFPAKMSKSLKNVVNPDDVIRDFGADSLRLYEMFMGPLQAVKPWSTKGVEGVHRFLKRANKLVTETKASGRAMTKAEAKSLNAMVKKVGDDLEAMAFNTAISAMMVYINEAEDFAKKSPEGLPKEYLEKFVQCLAPFAPHLGEELWQVLGHDGTITYVPWPAYDPKALVEDEIEIPVQVLGKLRGRITVPVAATPTEMEAAAKANADVAKFLEGKTIVKVIAVPKRMVNFVVR
;
A
#
# COMPACT_ATOMS: atom_id res chain seq x y z
N MET A 1 -12.14 14.01 -45.70
CA MET A 1 -11.72 13.09 -44.66
C MET A 1 -11.62 13.90 -43.38
N SER A 2 -12.50 13.69 -42.43
CA SER A 2 -12.39 14.32 -41.11
C SER A 2 -11.20 13.67 -40.40
N ASP A 3 -10.07 14.34 -40.44
CA ASP A 3 -8.88 13.85 -39.70
C ASP A 3 -9.20 13.92 -38.21
N TYR A 4 -8.94 12.83 -37.46
CA TYR A 4 -9.13 12.81 -36.02
C TYR A 4 -8.18 13.80 -35.33
N ASN A 5 -8.67 15.05 -35.21
CA ASN A 5 -7.91 16.13 -34.58
C ASN A 5 -8.11 16.10 -33.05
N PHE A 6 -7.46 15.14 -32.38
CA PHE A 6 -7.56 14.95 -30.92
C PHE A 6 -7.23 16.23 -30.14
N SER A 7 -6.20 16.98 -30.54
CA SER A 7 -5.78 18.20 -29.84
C SER A 7 -6.87 19.29 -29.81
N ALA A 8 -7.60 19.46 -30.91
CA ALA A 8 -8.72 20.43 -30.97
C ALA A 8 -9.92 19.94 -30.12
N ILE A 9 -10.25 18.66 -30.23
CA ILE A 9 -11.32 18.00 -29.46
C ILE A 9 -11.07 18.10 -27.96
N GLU A 10 -9.87 17.74 -27.50
CA GLU A 10 -9.48 17.78 -26.09
C GLU A 10 -9.59 19.20 -25.52
N LYS A 11 -9.02 20.20 -26.18
CA LYS A 11 -9.11 21.61 -25.75
C LYS A 11 -10.55 22.13 -25.67
N LYS A 12 -11.40 21.75 -26.65
CA LYS A 12 -12.81 22.12 -26.67
C LYS A 12 -13.55 21.60 -25.44
N TRP A 13 -13.41 20.30 -25.13
CA TRP A 13 -14.17 19.65 -24.07
C TRP A 13 -13.61 19.93 -22.69
N GLN A 14 -12.29 20.03 -22.50
CA GLN A 14 -11.68 20.49 -21.25
C GLN A 14 -12.18 21.88 -20.86
N LYS A 15 -12.23 22.82 -21.85
CA LYS A 15 -12.80 24.15 -21.64
C LYS A 15 -14.28 24.08 -21.27
N TYR A 16 -15.07 23.30 -21.98
CA TYR A 16 -16.49 23.11 -21.70
C TYR A 16 -16.74 22.64 -20.28
N TRP A 17 -16.05 21.58 -19.84
CA TRP A 17 -16.22 21.00 -18.50
C TRP A 17 -15.86 21.97 -17.36
N LEU A 18 -14.82 22.78 -17.56
CA LEU A 18 -14.42 23.79 -16.58
C LEU A 18 -15.45 24.93 -16.51
N GLU A 19 -15.89 25.46 -17.64
CA GLU A 19 -16.84 26.58 -17.69
C GLU A 19 -18.22 26.19 -17.13
N HIS A 20 -18.67 24.95 -17.37
CA HIS A 20 -19.96 24.46 -16.93
C HIS A 20 -19.89 23.75 -15.56
N ARG A 21 -18.69 23.63 -14.97
CA ARG A 21 -18.48 22.86 -13.72
C ARG A 21 -19.12 21.48 -13.79
N THR A 22 -18.96 20.80 -14.94
CA THR A 22 -19.67 19.57 -15.31
C THR A 22 -19.58 18.49 -14.22
N PHE A 23 -18.47 18.41 -13.49
CA PHE A 23 -18.21 17.36 -12.48
C PHE A 23 -18.44 17.81 -11.03
N LYS A 24 -19.10 18.96 -10.85
CA LYS A 24 -19.42 19.45 -9.52
C LYS A 24 -20.29 18.46 -8.76
N THR A 25 -19.87 18.05 -7.58
CA THR A 25 -20.61 17.16 -6.70
C THR A 25 -21.81 17.88 -6.06
N ASP A 26 -22.99 17.31 -6.17
CA ASP A 26 -24.12 17.73 -5.32
C ASP A 26 -23.95 17.11 -3.93
N ALA A 27 -23.39 17.89 -3.00
CA ALA A 27 -23.13 17.42 -1.64
C ALA A 27 -24.38 16.96 -0.91
N HIS A 28 -25.55 17.56 -1.23
CA HIS A 28 -26.84 17.28 -0.60
C HIS A 28 -27.77 16.45 -1.50
N GLY A 29 -27.31 15.97 -2.64
CA GLY A 29 -28.10 15.13 -3.55
C GLY A 29 -28.78 13.96 -2.82
N THR A 30 -29.85 13.45 -3.39
CA THR A 30 -30.65 12.35 -2.79
C THR A 30 -30.35 10.98 -3.41
N GLY A 31 -29.46 10.93 -4.39
CA GLY A 31 -29.02 9.70 -5.03
C GLY A 31 -28.15 8.83 -4.12
N GLU A 32 -27.97 7.58 -4.54
CA GLU A 32 -26.97 6.71 -3.91
C GLU A 32 -25.58 7.34 -4.07
N LYS A 33 -24.83 7.41 -2.98
CA LYS A 33 -23.51 8.03 -2.99
C LYS A 33 -22.47 7.11 -3.58
N PHE A 34 -21.48 7.68 -4.25
CA PHE A 34 -20.25 7.00 -4.61
C PHE A 34 -19.07 7.94 -4.35
N TYR A 35 -18.41 7.75 -3.21
CA TYR A 35 -17.19 8.48 -2.88
C TYR A 35 -15.96 7.69 -3.33
N CYS A 36 -15.37 8.14 -4.42
CA CYS A 36 -14.15 7.58 -4.99
C CYS A 36 -12.97 8.48 -4.68
N LEU A 37 -11.92 7.93 -4.13
CA LEU A 37 -10.75 8.64 -3.65
C LEU A 37 -9.47 8.10 -4.29
N ASP A 38 -8.64 9.00 -4.80
CA ASP A 38 -7.27 8.73 -5.16
C ASP A 38 -6.33 9.13 -4.03
N MET A 39 -5.22 8.42 -3.86
CA MET A 39 -4.13 8.94 -3.05
C MET A 39 -3.59 10.18 -3.74
N PHE A 40 -3.78 11.36 -3.11
CA PHE A 40 -3.39 12.61 -3.70
C PHE A 40 -1.86 12.74 -3.83
N PRO A 41 -1.36 13.35 -4.91
CA PRO A 41 0.07 13.34 -5.20
C PRO A 41 0.84 14.31 -4.30
N TYR A 42 2.11 13.98 -4.08
CA TYR A 42 3.11 14.91 -3.61
C TYR A 42 3.70 15.66 -4.81
N PRO A 43 3.48 16.99 -4.95
CA PRO A 43 3.92 17.74 -6.12
C PRO A 43 5.44 18.00 -6.08
N SER A 44 6.24 16.98 -6.41
CA SER A 44 7.71 17.05 -6.42
C SER A 44 8.26 17.27 -7.82
N GLY A 45 9.11 18.27 -7.99
CA GLY A 45 9.95 18.44 -9.17
C GLY A 45 9.21 18.76 -10.47
N ALA A 46 9.57 18.10 -11.57
CA ALA A 46 9.21 18.50 -12.94
C ALA A 46 7.82 18.10 -13.43
N GLY A 47 6.97 17.54 -12.58
CA GLY A 47 5.62 17.07 -12.96
C GLY A 47 5.46 15.55 -12.83
N LEU A 48 4.34 15.06 -13.36
CA LEU A 48 3.99 13.64 -13.38
C LEU A 48 4.87 12.84 -14.35
N HIS A 49 5.03 11.55 -14.10
CA HIS A 49 5.42 10.54 -15.09
C HIS A 49 4.21 9.64 -15.40
N VAL A 50 4.25 8.90 -16.52
CA VAL A 50 3.13 8.04 -16.97
C VAL A 50 2.69 6.96 -15.98
N GLY A 51 3.42 6.69 -14.91
CA GLY A 51 2.96 5.79 -13.86
C GLY A 51 2.00 6.42 -12.84
N HIS A 52 1.91 7.76 -12.78
CA HIS A 52 0.96 8.42 -11.86
C HIS A 52 -0.50 8.34 -12.34
N PRO A 53 -0.81 8.60 -13.64
CA PRO A 53 -2.19 8.65 -14.10
C PRO A 53 -2.91 7.29 -14.11
N GLU A 54 -2.23 6.16 -13.94
CA GLU A 54 -2.85 4.83 -14.00
C GLU A 54 -4.01 4.68 -13.00
N GLY A 55 -3.77 4.97 -11.72
CA GLY A 55 -4.81 4.96 -10.69
C GLY A 55 -5.90 5.98 -10.98
N TYR A 56 -5.51 7.21 -11.34
CA TYR A 56 -6.43 8.32 -11.63
C TYR A 56 -7.33 8.04 -12.85
N THR A 57 -6.79 7.35 -13.86
CA THR A 57 -7.58 6.93 -15.02
C THR A 57 -8.61 5.86 -14.63
N ALA A 58 -8.23 4.90 -13.81
CA ALA A 58 -9.12 3.85 -13.34
C ALA A 58 -10.30 4.43 -12.53
N THR A 59 -10.01 5.32 -11.57
CA THR A 59 -11.03 5.99 -10.74
C THR A 59 -11.92 6.89 -11.57
N ASP A 60 -11.35 7.64 -12.52
CA ASP A 60 -12.12 8.51 -13.42
C ASP A 60 -13.11 7.74 -14.29
N ILE A 61 -12.69 6.63 -14.88
CA ILE A 61 -13.57 5.75 -15.66
C ILE A 61 -14.75 5.28 -14.83
N LEU A 62 -14.48 4.81 -13.59
CA LEU A 62 -15.55 4.37 -12.68
C LEU A 62 -16.46 5.52 -12.27
N CYS A 63 -15.91 6.69 -11.97
CA CYS A 63 -16.71 7.86 -11.59
C CYS A 63 -17.63 8.31 -12.72
N ARG A 64 -17.18 8.30 -13.97
CA ARG A 64 -18.02 8.57 -15.13
C ARG A 64 -19.12 7.53 -15.31
N TYR A 65 -18.77 6.27 -15.22
CA TYR A 65 -19.72 5.15 -15.24
C TYR A 65 -20.77 5.26 -14.14
N LYS A 66 -20.36 5.54 -12.90
CA LYS A 66 -21.30 5.70 -11.77
C LYS A 66 -22.22 6.92 -11.94
N ARG A 67 -21.74 8.05 -12.50
CA ARG A 67 -22.62 9.17 -12.86
C ARG A 67 -23.67 8.75 -13.90
N MET A 68 -23.28 8.02 -14.93
CA MET A 68 -24.22 7.46 -15.93
C MET A 68 -25.19 6.43 -15.31
N LYS A 69 -24.83 5.80 -14.18
CA LYS A 69 -25.72 4.93 -13.39
C LYS A 69 -26.64 5.69 -12.44
N GLY A 70 -26.51 7.04 -12.35
CA GLY A 70 -27.34 7.90 -11.52
C GLY A 70 -26.86 8.06 -10.07
N PHE A 71 -25.62 7.70 -9.76
CA PHE A 71 -25.05 7.93 -8.44
C PHE A 71 -24.67 9.41 -8.22
N ASP A 72 -24.80 9.87 -6.98
CA ASP A 72 -24.13 11.09 -6.51
C ASP A 72 -22.64 10.78 -6.35
N VAL A 73 -21.78 11.33 -7.21
CA VAL A 73 -20.36 11.01 -7.23
C VAL A 73 -19.55 12.12 -6.57
N LEU A 74 -18.73 11.78 -5.59
CA LEU A 74 -17.68 12.62 -5.00
C LEU A 74 -16.31 12.12 -5.47
N HIS A 75 -15.67 12.89 -6.37
CA HIS A 75 -14.36 12.59 -6.94
C HIS A 75 -13.46 13.81 -6.85
N PRO A 76 -12.76 14.02 -5.71
CA PRO A 76 -11.94 15.19 -5.45
C PRO A 76 -10.47 14.97 -5.82
N MET A 77 -9.71 16.08 -5.92
CA MET A 77 -8.26 16.07 -6.08
C MET A 77 -7.62 17.17 -5.21
N GLY A 78 -6.36 16.97 -4.82
CA GLY A 78 -5.61 17.92 -4.02
C GLY A 78 -4.13 17.58 -3.94
N TRP A 79 -3.43 18.22 -2.98
CA TRP A 79 -1.97 18.24 -2.94
C TRP A 79 -1.46 17.96 -1.53
N ASP A 80 -0.67 16.90 -1.38
CA ASP A 80 0.15 16.66 -0.19
C ASP A 80 1.48 17.41 -0.38
N ALA A 81 1.56 18.64 0.11
CA ALA A 81 2.56 19.59 -0.36
C ALA A 81 3.59 20.04 0.69
N PHE A 82 3.43 19.66 1.96
CA PHE A 82 4.49 19.79 2.95
C PHE A 82 5.56 18.70 2.79
N GLY A 83 6.74 18.90 3.32
CA GLY A 83 7.78 17.88 3.43
C GLY A 83 9.16 18.28 2.95
N LEU A 84 10.09 17.36 3.13
CA LEU A 84 11.53 17.55 2.92
C LEU A 84 11.94 17.99 1.50
N PRO A 85 11.31 17.51 0.39
CA PRO A 85 11.77 17.88 -0.95
C PRO A 85 11.73 19.37 -1.24
N ALA A 86 10.65 20.05 -0.84
CA ALA A 86 10.52 21.49 -1.05
C ALA A 86 11.50 22.29 -0.16
N GLU A 87 11.70 21.83 1.06
CA GLU A 87 12.66 22.46 1.99
C GLU A 87 14.10 22.30 1.53
N GLN A 88 14.51 21.12 1.06
CA GLN A 88 15.85 20.92 0.52
C GLN A 88 16.12 21.81 -0.69
N TYR A 89 15.14 21.94 -1.59
CA TYR A 89 15.28 22.87 -2.71
C TYR A 89 15.42 24.32 -2.24
N ALA A 90 14.71 24.69 -1.17
CA ALA A 90 14.85 26.02 -0.56
C ALA A 90 16.25 26.22 0.03
N VAL A 91 16.81 25.22 0.71
CA VAL A 91 18.19 25.28 1.25
C VAL A 91 19.23 25.41 0.15
N GLU A 92 19.05 24.71 -0.98
CA GLU A 92 19.99 24.74 -2.12
C GLU A 92 19.91 26.04 -2.93
N THR A 93 18.73 26.61 -3.09
CA THR A 93 18.49 27.74 -4.01
C THR A 93 18.22 29.07 -3.33
N GLY A 94 17.96 29.08 -2.02
CA GLY A 94 17.47 30.25 -1.30
C GLY A 94 16.02 30.63 -1.62
N THR A 95 15.28 29.81 -2.37
CA THR A 95 13.88 30.08 -2.75
C THR A 95 12.94 29.61 -1.65
N HIS A 96 12.01 30.47 -1.20
CA HIS A 96 11.01 30.08 -0.20
C HIS A 96 10.23 28.82 -0.61
N PRO A 97 10.05 27.81 0.27
CA PRO A 97 9.39 26.54 -0.06
C PRO A 97 8.00 26.72 -0.66
N ALA A 98 7.21 27.70 -0.17
CA ALA A 98 5.88 27.99 -0.68
C ALA A 98 5.86 28.36 -2.18
N ILE A 99 6.87 29.07 -2.66
CA ILE A 99 6.99 29.47 -4.09
C ILE A 99 7.20 28.24 -4.96
N THR A 100 8.13 27.38 -4.55
CA THR A 100 8.40 26.12 -5.26
C THR A 100 7.20 25.19 -5.22
N THR A 101 6.58 25.05 -4.05
CA THR A 101 5.37 24.24 -3.87
C THR A 101 4.24 24.72 -4.77
N LYS A 102 3.96 26.04 -4.77
CA LYS A 102 2.92 26.62 -5.65
C LYS A 102 3.17 26.30 -7.12
N ARG A 103 4.39 26.53 -7.60
CA ARG A 103 4.79 26.25 -8.99
C ARG A 103 4.57 24.77 -9.35
N ASN A 104 4.96 23.87 -8.45
CA ASN A 104 4.81 22.45 -8.68
C ASN A 104 3.33 22.01 -8.67
N VAL A 105 2.54 22.53 -7.73
CA VAL A 105 1.08 22.31 -7.68
C VAL A 105 0.42 22.79 -8.98
N ASP A 106 0.74 24.00 -9.44
CA ASP A 106 0.19 24.55 -10.67
C ASP A 106 0.52 23.64 -11.87
N ARG A 107 1.75 23.14 -11.95
CA ARG A 107 2.20 22.21 -12.99
C ARG A 107 1.46 20.88 -12.97
N PHE A 108 1.33 20.26 -11.79
CA PHE A 108 0.59 19.01 -11.63
C PHE A 108 -0.89 19.19 -12.01
N ARG A 109 -1.49 20.30 -11.58
CA ARG A 109 -2.88 20.65 -11.92
C ARG A 109 -3.08 20.77 -13.42
N GLU A 110 -2.16 21.42 -14.15
CA GLU A 110 -2.19 21.51 -15.61
C GLU A 110 -2.16 20.13 -16.26
N GLN A 111 -1.25 19.25 -15.84
CA GLN A 111 -1.12 17.91 -16.38
C GLN A 111 -2.35 17.04 -16.10
N ILE A 112 -2.89 17.09 -14.88
CA ILE A 112 -4.11 16.36 -14.51
C ILE A 112 -5.32 16.85 -15.29
N ARG A 113 -5.46 18.16 -15.49
CA ARG A 113 -6.53 18.74 -16.32
C ARG A 113 -6.39 18.36 -17.78
N ALA A 114 -5.16 18.30 -18.31
CA ALA A 114 -4.91 17.88 -19.69
C ALA A 114 -5.33 16.43 -19.95
N LEU A 115 -5.33 15.56 -18.93
CA LEU A 115 -5.84 14.20 -19.01
C LEU A 115 -7.37 14.08 -19.00
N GLY A 116 -8.07 15.19 -18.75
CA GLY A 116 -9.53 15.26 -18.82
C GLY A 116 -10.26 14.51 -17.71
N PHE A 117 -9.65 14.36 -16.54
CA PHE A 117 -10.28 13.68 -15.39
C PHE A 117 -11.48 14.45 -14.85
N SER A 118 -12.50 13.71 -14.42
CA SER A 118 -13.76 14.24 -13.90
C SER A 118 -13.71 14.61 -12.40
N TYR A 119 -12.62 15.27 -11.99
CA TYR A 119 -12.51 15.77 -10.63
C TYR A 119 -13.40 17.00 -10.37
N ASP A 120 -13.96 17.06 -9.18
CA ASP A 120 -14.61 18.26 -8.65
C ASP A 120 -13.55 19.25 -8.15
N TRP A 121 -13.13 20.17 -9.02
CA TRP A 121 -12.10 21.15 -8.70
C TRP A 121 -12.53 22.21 -7.66
N ASP A 122 -13.85 22.34 -7.37
CA ASP A 122 -14.31 23.17 -6.27
C ASP A 122 -13.94 22.60 -4.89
N ARG A 123 -13.51 21.33 -4.86
CA ARG A 123 -13.10 20.61 -3.65
C ARG A 123 -11.59 20.40 -3.55
N GLU A 124 -10.84 21.14 -4.36
CA GLU A 124 -9.38 21.09 -4.32
C GLU A 124 -8.87 21.50 -2.93
N VAL A 125 -7.99 20.69 -2.33
CA VAL A 125 -7.30 21.00 -1.08
C VAL A 125 -5.79 20.98 -1.25
N ASN A 126 -5.10 21.75 -0.40
CA ASN A 126 -3.65 21.79 -0.33
C ASN A 126 -3.25 21.74 1.15
N THR A 127 -2.45 20.77 1.54
CA THR A 127 -2.03 20.61 2.94
C THR A 127 -1.24 21.80 3.47
N THR A 128 -0.62 22.62 2.59
CA THR A 128 0.11 23.81 2.97
C THR A 128 -0.74 25.08 3.10
N ASP A 129 -2.04 24.98 2.78
CA ASP A 129 -2.95 26.10 2.97
C ASP A 129 -3.27 26.27 4.47
N PRO A 130 -3.06 27.47 5.07
CA PRO A 130 -3.46 27.73 6.46
C PRO A 130 -4.91 27.38 6.79
N LYS A 131 -5.84 27.53 5.86
CA LYS A 131 -7.25 27.13 6.04
C LYS A 131 -7.43 25.62 6.12
N TYR A 132 -6.50 24.83 5.54
CA TYR A 132 -6.46 23.40 5.66
C TYR A 132 -5.78 22.96 6.96
N TYR A 133 -4.52 23.39 7.19
CA TYR A 133 -3.76 22.90 8.34
C TYR A 133 -4.23 23.47 9.71
N LYS A 134 -5.06 24.51 9.72
CA LYS A 134 -5.84 24.89 10.90
C LYS A 134 -6.50 23.65 11.52
N TRP A 135 -7.10 22.82 10.70
CA TRP A 135 -7.81 21.62 11.16
C TRP A 135 -6.89 20.46 11.49
N THR A 136 -5.73 20.35 10.84
CA THR A 136 -4.66 19.43 11.28
C THR A 136 -4.22 19.78 12.71
N GLN A 137 -3.99 21.05 12.97
CA GLN A 137 -3.64 21.56 14.31
C GLN A 137 -4.76 21.29 15.32
N TRP A 138 -6.00 21.57 14.96
CA TRP A 138 -7.16 21.30 15.82
C TRP A 138 -7.31 19.80 16.14
N ILE A 139 -7.13 18.91 15.17
CA ILE A 139 -7.17 17.45 15.42
C ILE A 139 -6.03 17.04 16.36
N PHE A 140 -4.83 17.59 16.18
CA PHE A 140 -3.73 17.37 17.12
C PHE A 140 -4.10 17.80 18.53
N GLU A 141 -4.77 18.93 18.70
CA GLU A 141 -5.26 19.35 20.02
C GLU A 141 -6.25 18.35 20.63
N GLN A 142 -7.14 17.75 19.83
CA GLN A 142 -8.04 16.70 20.32
C GLN A 142 -7.26 15.46 20.78
N LEU A 143 -6.22 15.06 20.04
CA LEU A 143 -5.30 13.98 20.45
C LEU A 143 -4.60 14.31 21.77
N TYR A 144 -4.11 15.55 21.92
CA TYR A 144 -3.47 16.03 23.14
C TYR A 144 -4.44 16.02 24.34
N LYS A 145 -5.64 16.59 24.17
CA LYS A 145 -6.70 16.61 25.21
C LYS A 145 -7.10 15.19 25.65
N LYS A 146 -7.04 14.19 24.76
CA LYS A 146 -7.25 12.77 25.09
C LYS A 146 -6.03 12.08 25.75
N GLY A 147 -4.90 12.76 25.89
CA GLY A 147 -3.66 12.17 26.40
C GLY A 147 -3.01 11.16 25.44
N LEU A 148 -3.34 11.27 24.15
CA LEU A 148 -2.76 10.46 23.07
C LEU A 148 -1.51 11.10 22.44
N ALA A 149 -1.32 12.40 22.61
CA ALA A 149 -0.08 13.09 22.23
C ALA A 149 0.72 13.43 23.51
N TYR A 150 2.01 13.13 23.49
CA TYR A 150 2.90 13.37 24.63
C TYR A 150 4.34 13.58 24.15
N VAL A 151 5.18 14.12 25.02
CA VAL A 151 6.60 14.34 24.77
C VAL A 151 7.42 13.28 25.49
N ALA A 152 8.41 12.73 24.80
CA ALA A 152 9.37 11.78 25.39
C ALA A 152 10.77 11.99 24.82
N GLU A 153 11.78 11.67 25.59
CA GLU A 153 13.14 11.52 25.10
C GLU A 153 13.32 10.10 24.57
N VAL A 154 13.49 9.97 23.25
CA VAL A 154 13.57 8.67 22.58
C VAL A 154 14.81 8.64 21.67
N PRO A 155 15.43 7.47 21.49
CA PRO A 155 16.49 7.29 20.52
C PRO A 155 15.89 7.35 19.10
N VAL A 156 16.32 8.35 18.31
CA VAL A 156 15.83 8.63 16.96
C VAL A 156 16.92 8.41 15.91
N ASN A 157 16.49 8.20 14.67
CA ASN A 157 17.38 8.17 13.50
C ASN A 157 17.71 9.60 13.08
N TRP A 158 18.79 10.14 13.59
CA TRP A 158 19.26 11.47 13.26
C TRP A 158 20.16 11.46 12.03
N CYS A 159 19.84 12.25 11.03
CA CYS A 159 20.68 12.47 9.85
C CYS A 159 21.38 13.84 9.97
N PRO A 160 22.69 13.90 10.31
CA PRO A 160 23.40 15.18 10.47
C PRO A 160 23.42 16.02 9.17
N ALA A 161 23.54 15.37 8.01
CA ALA A 161 23.60 16.04 6.71
C ALA A 161 22.27 16.69 6.31
N LEU A 162 21.14 16.07 6.68
CA LEU A 162 19.80 16.59 6.45
C LEU A 162 19.30 17.46 7.62
N GLY A 163 19.99 17.41 8.77
CA GLY A 163 19.65 18.16 9.97
C GLY A 163 18.27 17.81 10.56
N THR A 164 17.81 16.58 10.37
CA THR A 164 16.47 16.16 10.79
C THR A 164 16.43 14.70 11.25
N VAL A 165 15.40 14.37 12.04
CA VAL A 165 15.04 13.00 12.37
C VAL A 165 14.32 12.36 11.20
N LEU A 166 14.67 11.11 10.92
CA LEU A 166 14.05 10.26 9.90
C LEU A 166 13.21 9.17 10.55
N ALA A 167 12.08 8.86 9.94
CA ALA A 167 11.31 7.66 10.29
C ALA A 167 12.11 6.40 9.93
N ASN A 168 11.74 5.25 10.50
CA ASN A 168 12.47 4.00 10.21
C ASN A 168 12.41 3.64 8.72
N GLU A 169 11.31 3.97 8.06
CA GLU A 169 11.05 3.73 6.64
C GLU A 169 11.89 4.64 5.71
N GLU A 170 12.40 5.75 6.24
CA GLU A 170 13.27 6.71 5.54
C GLU A 170 14.77 6.34 5.67
N VAL A 171 15.08 5.20 6.32
CA VAL A 171 16.45 4.72 6.54
C VAL A 171 16.64 3.35 5.90
N ILE A 172 17.59 3.24 4.97
CA ILE A 172 17.95 2.02 4.26
C ILE A 172 19.44 1.77 4.51
N ASP A 173 19.79 0.62 5.06
CA ASP A 173 21.18 0.21 5.35
C ASP A 173 21.98 1.26 6.15
N GLY A 174 21.34 1.84 7.18
CA GLY A 174 21.96 2.87 8.02
C GLY A 174 22.16 4.24 7.35
N ARG A 175 21.52 4.45 6.20
CA ARG A 175 21.60 5.69 5.42
C ARG A 175 20.22 6.24 5.11
N SER A 176 20.13 7.54 4.91
CA SER A 176 18.90 8.17 4.47
C SER A 176 18.54 7.70 3.06
N GLU A 177 17.28 7.33 2.82
CA GLU A 177 16.76 7.04 1.48
C GLU A 177 17.06 8.18 0.52
N ARG A 178 16.93 9.40 1.01
CA ARG A 178 17.23 10.62 0.26
C ARG A 178 18.65 11.10 0.52
N GLY A 179 19.45 11.23 -0.55
CA GLY A 179 20.82 11.72 -0.49
C GLY A 179 21.85 10.72 0.03
N ASN A 180 21.43 9.52 0.45
CA ASN A 180 22.30 8.44 0.88
C ASN A 180 23.32 8.85 1.99
N HIS A 181 22.87 9.72 2.92
CA HIS A 181 23.70 10.23 4.01
C HIS A 181 23.72 9.26 5.20
N PRO A 182 24.84 9.19 5.95
CA PRO A 182 24.89 8.40 7.19
C PRO A 182 23.86 8.87 8.21
N VAL A 183 23.21 7.91 8.85
CA VAL A 183 22.24 8.12 9.92
C VAL A 183 22.80 7.58 11.22
N ILE A 184 22.64 8.31 12.32
CA ILE A 184 23.10 7.94 13.66
C ILE A 184 21.92 7.86 14.63
N ARG A 185 22.03 7.00 15.63
CA ARG A 185 21.08 6.95 16.75
C ARG A 185 21.43 8.00 17.79
N LYS A 186 20.48 8.88 18.08
CA LYS A 186 20.66 9.96 19.08
C LYS A 186 19.39 10.06 19.93
N PRO A 187 19.48 10.11 21.27
CA PRO A 187 18.34 10.45 22.12
C PRO A 187 17.96 11.91 21.89
N MET A 188 16.69 12.15 21.61
CA MET A 188 16.14 13.50 21.40
C MET A 188 14.72 13.56 21.97
N ARG A 189 14.37 14.75 22.49
CA ARG A 189 13.00 15.06 22.90
C ARG A 189 12.10 15.15 21.67
N GLN A 190 11.04 14.36 21.65
CA GLN A 190 10.14 14.22 20.50
C GLN A 190 8.67 14.17 20.95
N TRP A 191 7.79 14.72 20.09
CA TRP A 191 6.36 14.42 20.20
C TRP A 191 6.07 13.02 19.71
N MET A 192 5.24 12.32 20.48
CA MET A 192 4.82 10.95 20.20
C MET A 192 3.29 10.87 20.20
N LEU A 193 2.72 10.07 19.29
CA LEU A 193 1.30 9.72 19.32
C LEU A 193 1.11 8.26 19.75
N LYS A 194 0.23 8.01 20.72
CA LYS A 194 -0.06 6.69 21.30
C LYS A 194 -0.92 5.82 20.37
N ILE A 195 -0.42 5.52 19.16
CA ILE A 195 -1.08 4.59 18.23
C ILE A 195 -1.21 3.19 18.85
N THR A 196 -0.30 2.81 19.76
CA THR A 196 -0.32 1.53 20.48
C THR A 196 -1.60 1.35 21.31
N ALA A 197 -2.21 2.43 21.79
CA ALA A 197 -3.49 2.39 22.50
C ALA A 197 -4.64 1.88 21.61
N TYR A 198 -4.48 1.92 20.30
CA TYR A 198 -5.46 1.47 19.30
C TYR A 198 -5.08 0.15 18.62
N ALA A 199 -3.95 -0.48 19.00
CA ALA A 199 -3.41 -1.66 18.33
C ALA A 199 -4.45 -2.79 18.19
N GLU A 200 -5.18 -3.12 19.25
CA GLU A 200 -6.21 -4.18 19.23
C GLU A 200 -7.37 -3.85 18.31
N ARG A 201 -7.83 -2.59 18.31
CA ARG A 201 -8.91 -2.14 17.43
C ARG A 201 -8.48 -2.11 15.97
N LEU A 202 -7.25 -1.67 15.70
CA LEU A 202 -6.67 -1.68 14.34
C LEU A 202 -6.59 -3.11 13.80
N LEU A 203 -6.23 -4.10 14.64
CA LEU A 203 -6.24 -5.50 14.25
C LEU A 203 -7.65 -6.07 14.03
N LYS A 204 -8.57 -5.83 14.96
CA LYS A 204 -9.93 -6.36 14.88
C LYS A 204 -10.72 -5.78 13.71
N ASP A 205 -10.57 -4.49 13.45
CA ASP A 205 -11.39 -3.80 12.46
C ASP A 205 -10.86 -3.95 11.03
N ILE A 206 -9.61 -4.41 10.83
CA ILE A 206 -9.06 -4.66 9.48
C ILE A 206 -9.85 -5.76 8.73
N ASP A 207 -10.52 -6.65 9.45
CA ASP A 207 -11.31 -7.72 8.85
C ASP A 207 -12.67 -7.24 8.32
N LYS A 208 -13.09 -6.03 8.70
CA LYS A 208 -14.37 -5.44 8.30
C LYS A 208 -14.32 -4.72 6.94
N VAL A 209 -13.14 -4.51 6.38
CA VAL A 209 -12.93 -3.76 5.15
C VAL A 209 -12.57 -4.68 3.99
N ASP A 210 -12.99 -4.29 2.77
CA ASP A 210 -12.67 -5.00 1.53
C ASP A 210 -11.33 -4.53 0.96
N TRP A 211 -10.26 -4.98 1.62
CA TRP A 211 -8.90 -4.66 1.24
C TRP A 211 -8.14 -5.89 0.76
N PRO A 212 -7.14 -5.75 -0.13
CA PRO A 212 -6.27 -6.87 -0.53
C PRO A 212 -5.67 -7.57 0.69
N GLU A 213 -5.70 -8.91 0.70
CA GLU A 213 -5.22 -9.67 1.87
C GLU A 213 -3.74 -9.39 2.19
N GLY A 214 -2.91 -9.18 1.15
CA GLY A 214 -1.51 -8.78 1.35
C GLY A 214 -1.35 -7.49 2.15
N ILE A 215 -2.22 -6.49 1.94
CA ILE A 215 -2.21 -5.24 2.72
C ILE A 215 -2.65 -5.49 4.16
N LYS A 216 -3.69 -6.30 4.36
CA LYS A 216 -4.15 -6.67 5.71
C LYS A 216 -3.04 -7.39 6.48
N GLU A 217 -2.37 -8.35 5.84
CA GLU A 217 -1.24 -9.07 6.42
C GLU A 217 -0.06 -8.15 6.74
N MET A 218 0.26 -7.19 5.86
CA MET A 218 1.30 -6.20 6.15
C MET A 218 0.96 -5.41 7.42
N GLN A 219 -0.28 -4.97 7.59
CA GLN A 219 -0.70 -4.25 8.82
C GLN A 219 -0.71 -5.16 10.04
N ARG A 220 -1.24 -6.40 9.94
CA ARG A 220 -1.20 -7.37 11.05
C ARG A 220 0.23 -7.65 11.51
N ASN A 221 1.15 -7.86 10.58
CA ASN A 221 2.56 -8.13 10.85
C ASN A 221 3.28 -6.90 11.44
N TRP A 222 2.94 -5.70 10.98
CA TRP A 222 3.48 -4.45 11.50
C TRP A 222 3.01 -4.18 12.93
N ILE A 223 1.73 -4.36 13.20
CA ILE A 223 1.16 -4.28 14.56
C ILE A 223 1.73 -5.40 15.42
N GLY A 224 1.88 -6.60 14.86
CA GLY A 224 2.61 -7.72 15.44
C GLY A 224 2.13 -8.08 16.83
N LYS A 225 0.84 -8.38 16.99
CA LYS A 225 0.27 -8.89 18.23
C LYS A 225 0.94 -10.19 18.61
N SER A 226 1.41 -10.27 19.85
CA SER A 226 2.07 -11.44 20.42
C SER A 226 1.49 -11.71 21.79
N THR A 227 1.02 -12.93 22.00
CA THR A 227 0.51 -13.40 23.31
C THR A 227 1.52 -14.34 23.92
N GLY A 228 1.83 -14.12 25.17
CA GLY A 228 2.83 -14.91 25.91
C GLY A 228 2.74 -14.66 27.40
N ALA A 229 3.86 -14.78 28.09
CA ALA A 229 3.96 -14.54 29.52
C ALA A 229 5.17 -13.65 29.85
N LEU A 230 5.04 -12.86 30.91
CA LEU A 230 6.17 -12.34 31.64
C LEU A 230 6.60 -13.44 32.62
N VAL A 231 7.90 -13.68 32.69
CA VAL A 231 8.51 -14.65 33.62
C VAL A 231 9.62 -13.96 34.40
N ASP A 232 9.58 -14.04 35.69
CA ASP A 232 10.53 -13.42 36.58
C ASP A 232 11.62 -14.44 37.03
N PHE A 233 12.85 -14.16 36.63
CA PHE A 233 14.03 -14.90 37.06
C PHE A 233 14.72 -14.14 38.21
N GLN A 234 15.12 -14.82 39.27
CA GLN A 234 15.91 -14.21 40.30
C GLN A 234 17.39 -14.22 39.92
N ALA A 235 18.03 -13.06 39.87
CA ALA A 235 19.46 -12.99 39.67
C ALA A 235 20.18 -13.34 40.98
N LYS A 236 21.21 -14.18 40.89
CA LYS A 236 22.13 -14.52 41.99
C LYS A 236 23.51 -13.91 41.73
N VAL A 237 24.09 -13.36 42.76
CA VAL A 237 25.46 -12.82 42.75
C VAL A 237 26.34 -13.67 43.62
N GLU A 238 27.45 -14.15 43.08
CA GLU A 238 28.39 -15.01 43.78
C GLU A 238 28.89 -14.36 45.08
N GLY A 239 28.72 -15.06 46.20
CA GLY A 239 29.12 -14.57 47.52
C GLY A 239 28.26 -13.45 48.15
N GLN A 240 27.25 -12.94 47.46
CA GLN A 240 26.44 -11.81 47.94
C GLN A 240 24.91 -12.08 47.97
N GLY A 241 24.44 -13.25 47.49
CA GLY A 241 23.04 -13.63 47.51
C GLY A 241 22.23 -13.02 46.33
N GLU A 242 21.12 -12.34 46.63
CA GLU A 242 20.19 -11.83 45.62
C GLU A 242 20.78 -10.69 44.81
N GLY A 243 20.72 -10.81 43.46
CA GLY A 243 21.19 -9.84 42.49
C GLY A 243 20.10 -8.90 41.93
N GLY A 244 18.83 -9.18 42.27
CA GLY A 244 17.68 -8.50 41.72
C GLY A 244 16.84 -9.39 40.80
N LYS A 245 15.73 -8.87 40.32
CA LYS A 245 14.77 -9.57 39.47
C LYS A 245 14.99 -9.25 37.99
N ILE A 246 15.07 -10.27 37.13
CA ILE A 246 15.13 -10.17 35.68
C ILE A 246 13.79 -10.66 35.14
N THR A 247 13.00 -9.76 34.58
CA THR A 247 11.74 -10.13 33.93
C THR A 247 11.97 -10.34 32.44
N VAL A 248 11.56 -11.49 31.90
CA VAL A 248 11.58 -11.77 30.46
C VAL A 248 10.16 -11.87 29.91
N TYR A 249 10.00 -11.48 28.67
CA TYR A 249 8.79 -11.77 27.91
C TYR A 249 9.05 -12.93 26.94
N THR A 250 8.19 -13.94 26.96
CA THR A 250 8.29 -15.07 26.05
C THR A 250 6.93 -15.51 25.52
N THR A 251 6.86 -15.86 24.24
CA THR A 251 5.70 -16.52 23.62
C THR A 251 5.73 -18.02 23.83
N ARG A 252 6.86 -18.53 24.34
CA ARG A 252 7.12 -19.94 24.51
C ARG A 252 7.39 -20.28 26.02
N CYS A 253 6.50 -19.81 26.89
CA CYS A 253 6.59 -20.16 28.32
C CYS A 253 6.45 -21.67 28.58
N ASP A 254 5.82 -22.41 27.66
CA ASP A 254 5.80 -23.88 27.65
C ASP A 254 7.18 -24.50 27.72
N THR A 255 8.20 -23.88 27.13
CA THR A 255 9.57 -24.40 27.05
C THR A 255 10.47 -23.97 28.20
N LEU A 256 9.95 -23.34 29.26
CA LEU A 256 10.73 -22.80 30.39
C LEU A 256 11.66 -23.81 31.04
N PHE A 257 11.27 -25.09 31.10
CA PHE A 257 12.13 -26.19 31.62
C PHE A 257 13.41 -26.40 30.80
N GLY A 258 13.41 -26.03 29.52
CA GLY A 258 14.52 -26.12 28.57
C GLY A 258 15.37 -24.85 28.47
N ALA A 259 15.11 -23.84 29.30
CA ALA A 259 15.93 -22.64 29.33
C ALA A 259 17.32 -22.93 29.95
N THR A 260 18.37 -22.72 29.15
CA THR A 260 19.75 -23.06 29.54
C THR A 260 20.66 -21.85 29.73
N TYR A 261 20.25 -20.68 29.28
CA TYR A 261 20.92 -19.41 29.51
C TYR A 261 19.96 -18.25 29.37
N MET A 262 20.40 -17.05 29.75
CA MET A 262 19.69 -15.79 29.55
C MET A 262 20.56 -14.83 28.76
N VAL A 263 19.92 -13.95 28.00
CA VAL A 263 20.60 -12.86 27.31
C VAL A 263 19.93 -11.53 27.65
N LEU A 264 20.72 -10.55 28.08
CA LEU A 264 20.29 -9.19 28.33
C LEU A 264 20.84 -8.28 27.23
N SER A 265 20.08 -7.21 26.91
CA SER A 265 20.60 -6.15 26.04
C SER A 265 21.83 -5.51 26.73
N PRO A 266 22.83 -5.09 25.95
CA PRO A 266 24.00 -4.37 26.50
C PRO A 266 23.63 -3.14 27.34
N GLU A 267 22.48 -2.51 27.04
CA GLU A 267 21.97 -1.28 27.69
C GLU A 267 21.05 -1.56 28.89
N HIS A 268 20.83 -2.83 29.27
CA HIS A 268 19.91 -3.19 30.35
C HIS A 268 20.27 -2.56 31.69
N ALA A 269 19.29 -2.00 32.39
CA ALA A 269 19.52 -1.24 33.64
C ALA A 269 20.24 -2.04 34.75
N LEU A 270 19.97 -3.34 34.85
CA LEU A 270 20.64 -4.21 35.82
C LEU A 270 22.14 -4.33 35.55
N ILE A 271 22.57 -4.33 34.28
CA ILE A 271 23.99 -4.42 33.92
C ILE A 271 24.73 -3.19 34.46
N LYS A 272 24.14 -1.98 34.20
CA LYS A 272 24.69 -0.75 34.75
C LYS A 272 24.84 -0.82 36.28
N LYS A 273 23.77 -1.25 36.99
CA LYS A 273 23.75 -1.39 38.44
C LYS A 273 24.80 -2.40 38.91
N TRP A 274 24.98 -3.53 38.23
CA TRP A 274 25.97 -4.56 38.64
C TRP A 274 27.41 -4.12 38.36
N LEU A 275 27.65 -3.37 37.28
CA LEU A 275 28.97 -2.76 37.01
C LEU A 275 29.34 -1.71 38.05
N GLU A 276 28.44 -0.79 38.41
CA GLU A 276 28.65 0.25 39.42
C GLU A 276 28.87 -0.35 40.82
N SER A 277 28.25 -1.47 41.14
CA SER A 277 28.38 -2.16 42.43
C SER A 277 29.47 -3.23 42.45
N GLY A 278 30.27 -3.36 41.36
CA GLY A 278 31.38 -4.32 41.28
C GLY A 278 30.97 -5.79 41.31
N LYS A 279 29.73 -6.12 40.92
CA LYS A 279 29.20 -7.50 40.94
C LYS A 279 29.61 -8.32 39.72
N ILE A 280 30.04 -7.67 38.64
CA ILE A 280 30.52 -8.31 37.41
C ILE A 280 32.03 -8.38 37.46
N LYS A 281 32.61 -9.60 37.48
CA LYS A 281 34.05 -9.82 37.58
C LYS A 281 34.83 -9.42 36.33
N ASN A 282 34.23 -9.60 35.14
CA ASN A 282 34.83 -9.28 33.84
C ASN A 282 34.31 -7.93 33.27
N ALA A 283 34.24 -6.90 34.13
CA ALA A 283 33.64 -5.59 33.82
C ALA A 283 34.22 -4.91 32.55
N ASP A 284 35.53 -5.06 32.29
CA ASP A 284 36.17 -4.43 31.12
C ASP A 284 35.70 -5.03 29.80
N ALA A 285 35.57 -6.35 29.70
CA ALA A 285 35.03 -7.03 28.53
C ALA A 285 33.56 -6.63 28.27
N VAL A 286 32.77 -6.48 29.33
CA VAL A 286 31.37 -6.03 29.23
C VAL A 286 31.28 -4.59 28.67
N LYS A 287 32.11 -3.67 29.21
CA LYS A 287 32.16 -2.27 28.75
C LYS A 287 32.62 -2.14 27.28
N GLU A 288 33.60 -2.93 26.88
CA GLU A 288 34.07 -2.98 25.48
C GLU A 288 32.97 -3.46 24.56
N TYR A 289 32.24 -4.52 24.94
CA TYR A 289 31.12 -5.02 24.16
C TYR A 289 29.98 -4.00 24.05
N GLN A 290 29.68 -3.29 25.15
CA GLN A 290 28.68 -2.20 25.14
C GLN A 290 29.03 -1.09 24.12
N LYS A 291 30.31 -0.69 24.04
CA LYS A 291 30.77 0.26 23.04
C LYS A 291 30.56 -0.23 21.59
N LYS A 292 30.90 -1.49 21.32
CA LYS A 292 30.68 -2.11 19.99
C LYS A 292 29.19 -2.19 19.63
N ALA A 293 28.35 -2.57 20.58
CA ALA A 293 26.92 -2.65 20.36
C ALA A 293 26.28 -1.28 20.11
N ALA A 294 26.73 -0.24 20.82
CA ALA A 294 26.21 1.14 20.67
C ALA A 294 26.52 1.77 19.30
N SER A 295 27.52 1.28 18.56
CA SER A 295 27.84 1.75 17.21
C SER A 295 26.99 1.15 16.11
N LYS A 296 26.14 0.15 16.42
CA LYS A 296 25.30 -0.56 15.44
C LYS A 296 23.85 -0.08 15.48
N SER A 297 23.19 -0.04 14.33
CA SER A 297 21.74 0.21 14.22
C SER A 297 20.93 -0.99 14.75
N ASP A 298 19.66 -0.78 15.12
CA ASP A 298 18.77 -1.87 15.52
C ASP A 298 18.60 -2.92 14.42
N LEU A 299 18.63 -2.51 13.13
CA LEU A 299 18.56 -3.41 11.98
C LEU A 299 19.79 -4.31 11.89
N GLU A 300 20.99 -3.73 11.93
CA GLU A 300 22.26 -4.49 11.94
C GLU A 300 22.36 -5.43 13.14
N ARG A 301 21.76 -5.07 14.28
CA ARG A 301 21.74 -5.89 15.50
C ARG A 301 20.83 -7.10 15.38
N THR A 302 19.73 -7.01 14.61
CA THR A 302 18.68 -8.05 14.51
C THR A 302 18.76 -8.90 13.24
N GLU A 303 19.75 -8.69 12.37
CA GLU A 303 19.95 -9.47 11.15
C GLU A 303 20.20 -10.96 11.44
N LEU A 304 19.40 -11.84 10.79
CA LEU A 304 19.37 -13.28 11.09
C LEU A 304 20.66 -14.01 10.70
N ASN A 305 21.33 -13.62 9.64
CA ASN A 305 22.51 -14.30 9.09
C ASN A 305 23.85 -13.81 9.68
N LYS A 306 23.80 -13.08 10.78
CA LYS A 306 24.97 -12.49 11.40
C LYS A 306 25.68 -13.48 12.32
N GLU A 307 27.00 -13.33 12.40
CA GLU A 307 27.83 -14.03 13.39
C GLU A 307 27.33 -13.76 14.82
N LYS A 308 27.09 -14.83 15.58
CA LYS A 308 26.56 -14.73 16.95
C LYS A 308 27.68 -14.27 17.90
N THR A 309 27.52 -13.08 18.46
CA THR A 309 28.49 -12.48 19.41
C THR A 309 27.83 -12.21 20.76
N GLY A 310 28.60 -12.25 21.80
CA GLY A 310 28.13 -11.98 23.17
C GLY A 310 29.25 -12.08 24.20
N VAL A 311 28.96 -11.59 25.42
CA VAL A 311 29.87 -11.68 26.56
C VAL A 311 29.11 -12.28 27.73
N LYS A 312 29.65 -13.39 28.32
CA LYS A 312 29.12 -13.96 29.55
C LYS A 312 29.40 -13.01 30.70
N LEU A 313 28.42 -12.80 31.57
CA LEU A 313 28.62 -12.06 32.83
C LEU A 313 29.22 -13.01 33.90
N GLU A 314 30.45 -12.73 34.30
CA GLU A 314 31.10 -13.51 35.36
C GLU A 314 30.70 -12.99 36.75
N GLY A 315 30.32 -13.90 37.64
CA GLY A 315 29.89 -13.60 39.02
C GLY A 315 28.38 -13.35 39.18
N VAL A 316 27.59 -13.43 38.06
CA VAL A 316 26.11 -13.28 38.09
C VAL A 316 25.47 -14.40 37.29
N THR A 317 24.44 -15.04 37.88
CA THR A 317 23.62 -16.10 37.25
C THR A 317 22.13 -15.78 37.39
N GLY A 318 21.28 -16.40 36.57
CA GLY A 318 19.82 -16.36 36.69
C GLY A 318 19.30 -17.68 37.27
N LEU A 319 18.33 -17.61 38.16
CA LEU A 319 17.65 -18.80 38.70
C LEU A 319 16.37 -19.03 37.91
N ASN A 320 16.26 -20.18 37.23
CA ASN A 320 15.07 -20.55 36.50
C ASN A 320 13.94 -20.88 37.50
N PRO A 321 12.80 -20.17 37.48
CA PRO A 321 11.77 -20.31 38.52
C PRO A 321 11.05 -21.66 38.53
N VAL A 322 11.10 -22.44 37.44
CA VAL A 322 10.35 -23.69 37.33
C VAL A 322 11.08 -24.91 37.89
N ASN A 323 12.42 -24.86 37.97
CA ASN A 323 13.25 -25.98 38.37
C ASN A 323 14.46 -25.61 39.24
N ASP A 324 14.53 -24.35 39.70
CA ASP A 324 15.60 -23.79 40.53
C ASP A 324 17.03 -23.97 39.98
N THR A 325 17.16 -24.17 38.65
CA THR A 325 18.48 -24.31 38.02
C THR A 325 19.13 -22.95 37.85
N GLU A 326 20.40 -22.82 38.22
CA GLU A 326 21.23 -21.66 37.91
C GLU A 326 21.69 -21.71 36.44
N ILE A 327 21.40 -20.67 35.67
CA ILE A 327 21.78 -20.54 34.28
C ILE A 327 22.63 -19.29 34.05
N PRO A 328 23.62 -19.34 33.11
CA PRO A 328 24.49 -18.20 32.85
C PRO A 328 23.75 -17.09 32.20
N ILE A 329 24.19 -15.85 32.46
CA ILE A 329 23.68 -14.63 31.84
C ILE A 329 24.72 -14.10 30.86
N PHE A 330 24.28 -13.75 29.64
CA PHE A 330 25.10 -13.12 28.63
C PHE A 330 24.55 -11.72 28.32
N ILE A 331 25.40 -10.88 27.79
CA ILE A 331 24.95 -9.70 26.99
C ILE A 331 25.20 -9.99 25.52
N SER A 332 24.24 -9.61 24.67
CA SER A 332 24.41 -9.70 23.24
C SER A 332 23.63 -8.60 22.51
N ASP A 333 24.16 -8.17 21.38
CA ASP A 333 23.62 -7.04 20.60
C ASP A 333 22.29 -7.38 19.89
N TYR A 334 21.95 -8.66 19.70
CA TYR A 334 20.66 -9.04 19.11
C TYR A 334 19.45 -8.85 20.05
N VAL A 335 19.69 -8.65 21.36
CA VAL A 335 18.64 -8.29 22.32
C VAL A 335 18.57 -6.76 22.44
N LEU A 336 17.41 -6.20 22.13
CA LEU A 336 17.21 -4.75 22.15
C LEU A 336 16.56 -4.31 23.47
N ALA A 337 17.09 -3.27 24.12
CA ALA A 337 16.48 -2.64 25.29
C ALA A 337 15.11 -2.02 24.98
N SER A 338 14.87 -1.64 23.71
CA SER A 338 13.64 -1.02 23.21
C SER A 338 12.52 -2.04 22.91
N TYR A 339 12.80 -3.35 22.99
CA TYR A 339 11.82 -4.40 22.71
C TYR A 339 11.63 -5.33 23.89
N GLY A 340 10.40 -5.53 24.30
CA GLY A 340 10.06 -6.37 25.45
C GLY A 340 10.59 -5.80 26.76
N THR A 341 11.34 -6.61 27.51
CA THR A 341 11.96 -6.25 28.78
C THR A 341 13.46 -5.97 28.65
N GLY A 342 14.02 -6.05 27.45
CA GLY A 342 15.47 -6.01 27.23
C GLY A 342 16.21 -7.26 27.71
N ALA A 343 15.48 -8.33 28.02
CA ALA A 343 16.02 -9.63 28.49
C ALA A 343 15.23 -10.76 27.84
N ILE A 344 15.90 -11.86 27.52
CA ILE A 344 15.28 -13.09 27.04
C ILE A 344 15.78 -14.30 27.83
N MET A 345 14.94 -15.30 27.97
CA MET A 345 15.35 -16.66 28.26
C MET A 345 15.66 -17.38 26.96
N ALA A 346 16.70 -18.18 26.90
CA ALA A 346 17.08 -18.88 25.69
C ALA A 346 16.82 -20.39 25.82
N VAL A 347 16.15 -20.93 24.80
CA VAL A 347 15.77 -22.35 24.73
C VAL A 347 16.31 -22.97 23.45
N PRO A 348 17.60 -23.38 23.44
CA PRO A 348 18.31 -23.78 22.22
C PRO A 348 17.68 -24.92 21.44
N ALA A 349 17.02 -25.88 22.12
CA ALA A 349 16.37 -26.98 21.42
C ALA A 349 15.15 -26.57 20.57
N HIS A 350 14.58 -25.36 20.78
CA HIS A 350 13.29 -24.93 20.20
C HIS A 350 13.30 -23.51 19.62
N ASP A 351 14.47 -22.89 19.47
CA ASP A 351 14.69 -21.62 18.76
C ASP A 351 16.02 -21.67 18.01
N GLU A 352 15.99 -21.36 16.70
CA GLU A 352 17.17 -21.46 15.83
C GLU A 352 18.29 -20.51 16.24
N ARG A 353 17.96 -19.30 16.67
CA ARG A 353 18.95 -18.30 17.10
C ARG A 353 19.62 -18.71 18.40
N ASP A 354 18.82 -19.23 19.32
CA ASP A 354 19.33 -19.74 20.58
C ASP A 354 20.20 -21.01 20.39
N PHE A 355 19.82 -21.86 19.43
CA PHE A 355 20.57 -23.05 19.05
C PHE A 355 21.96 -22.69 18.51
N ASP A 356 22.01 -21.75 17.55
CA ASP A 356 23.27 -21.28 16.98
C ASP A 356 24.17 -20.64 18.03
N PHE A 357 23.60 -19.80 18.90
CA PHE A 357 24.32 -19.16 19.99
C PHE A 357 24.87 -20.21 20.98
N ALA A 358 24.04 -21.18 21.37
CA ALA A 358 24.48 -22.26 22.28
C ALA A 358 25.63 -23.07 21.70
N LYS A 359 25.62 -23.36 20.40
CA LYS A 359 26.73 -24.05 19.72
C LYS A 359 28.00 -23.20 19.71
N VAL A 360 27.94 -21.92 19.44
CA VAL A 360 29.11 -21.01 19.44
C VAL A 360 29.74 -20.92 20.83
N PHE A 361 28.92 -20.87 21.88
CA PHE A 361 29.39 -20.71 23.27
C PHE A 361 29.50 -22.03 24.06
N GLY A 362 29.25 -23.18 23.41
CA GLY A 362 29.36 -24.51 24.07
C GLY A 362 28.38 -24.71 25.24
N LEU A 363 27.14 -24.19 25.06
CA LEU A 363 26.11 -24.25 26.10
C LEU A 363 25.25 -25.51 25.97
N PRO A 364 24.69 -26.06 27.08
CA PRO A 364 23.84 -27.23 27.02
C PRO A 364 22.52 -26.97 26.24
N ILE A 365 22.03 -27.99 25.54
CA ILE A 365 20.79 -27.96 24.78
C ILE A 365 19.90 -29.12 25.29
N TYR A 366 18.73 -28.78 25.85
CA TYR A 366 17.79 -29.74 26.39
C TYR A 366 16.46 -29.75 25.64
N GLN A 367 16.04 -30.96 25.19
CA GLN A 367 14.76 -31.13 24.51
C GLN A 367 13.61 -31.11 25.52
N VAL A 368 12.61 -30.25 25.28
CA VAL A 368 11.38 -30.16 26.06
C VAL A 368 10.10 -30.28 25.23
N VAL A 369 10.23 -30.35 23.90
CA VAL A 369 9.13 -30.66 22.97
C VAL A 369 9.58 -31.75 22.00
N ALA A 370 8.82 -32.85 21.87
CA ALA A 370 9.08 -33.97 20.98
C ALA A 370 8.10 -34.04 19.82
N LYS A 371 8.51 -34.66 18.70
CA LYS A 371 7.70 -34.77 17.46
C LYS A 371 6.50 -35.71 17.57
N SER A 372 6.52 -36.76 18.47
CA SER A 372 5.47 -37.78 18.58
C SER A 372 5.51 -38.51 19.90
N ASP A 373 4.41 -39.22 20.24
CA ASP A 373 4.29 -40.08 21.40
C ASP A 373 5.36 -41.18 21.49
N SER A 374 5.91 -41.64 20.35
CA SER A 374 6.96 -42.66 20.31
C SER A 374 8.34 -42.15 20.83
N GLU A 375 8.60 -40.84 20.69
CA GLU A 375 9.78 -40.19 21.32
C GLU A 375 9.55 -39.95 22.80
N VAL A 376 8.30 -39.68 23.19
CA VAL A 376 7.90 -39.56 24.61
C VAL A 376 8.17 -40.86 25.36
N ALA A 377 7.84 -42.00 24.76
CA ALA A 377 8.05 -43.33 25.38
C ALA A 377 9.52 -43.73 25.54
N ARG A 378 10.43 -43.24 24.68
CA ARG A 378 11.88 -43.51 24.82
C ARG A 378 12.52 -42.70 25.95
N ASN A 379 11.99 -41.50 26.19
CA ASN A 379 12.55 -40.57 27.19
C ASN A 379 11.94 -40.73 28.60
N SER A 380 10.84 -41.49 28.74
CA SER A 380 10.18 -41.74 30.03
C SER A 380 10.73 -42.95 30.80
N SER A 381 11.70 -43.69 30.28
CA SER A 381 12.21 -44.94 30.88
C SER A 381 13.52 -44.80 31.68
N GLY A 382 13.75 -43.67 32.33
CA GLY A 382 14.95 -43.61 33.17
C GLY A 382 15.10 -42.38 34.06
N SER A 383 15.14 -42.64 35.35
CA SER A 383 15.60 -41.81 36.46
C SER A 383 15.27 -40.32 36.54
N SER A 384 14.98 -39.87 37.73
CA SER A 384 14.54 -38.53 38.13
C SER A 384 15.54 -37.37 37.85
N ASP A 385 16.61 -37.60 37.09
CA ASP A 385 17.67 -36.59 36.84
C ASP A 385 18.30 -36.65 35.44
N SER A 386 17.62 -37.21 34.46
CA SER A 386 18.15 -37.30 33.07
C SER A 386 17.57 -36.22 32.17
N ARG A 387 18.14 -35.02 32.21
CA ARG A 387 18.05 -34.06 31.10
C ARG A 387 18.74 -34.70 29.90
N VAL A 388 17.94 -35.16 28.92
CA VAL A 388 18.48 -35.72 27.68
C VAL A 388 19.02 -34.60 26.85
N GLU A 389 20.33 -34.62 26.58
CA GLU A 389 20.95 -33.65 25.68
C GLU A 389 20.41 -33.83 24.28
N TYR A 390 20.05 -32.71 23.64
CA TYR A 390 19.46 -32.70 22.29
C TYR A 390 20.55 -32.97 21.25
N ALA A 391 20.42 -34.07 20.52
CA ALA A 391 21.47 -34.55 19.61
C ALA A 391 21.27 -34.17 18.15
N GLU A 392 20.15 -33.47 17.81
CA GLU A 392 19.83 -33.10 16.45
C GLU A 392 20.73 -31.96 15.91
N LYS A 393 20.76 -31.81 14.59
CA LYS A 393 21.60 -30.80 13.93
C LYS A 393 20.98 -29.39 13.91
N GLU A 394 19.69 -29.30 14.16
CA GLU A 394 18.88 -28.07 14.10
C GLU A 394 17.83 -28.05 15.21
N ALA A 395 17.35 -26.86 15.57
CA ALA A 395 16.30 -26.69 16.56
C ALA A 395 14.95 -27.25 16.08
N PHE A 396 14.19 -27.88 16.98
CA PHE A 396 12.80 -28.28 16.69
C PHE A 396 11.82 -27.15 17.00
N THR A 397 11.32 -26.48 15.97
CA THR A 397 10.48 -25.28 16.09
C THR A 397 8.99 -25.52 15.82
N ASP A 398 8.58 -26.73 15.42
CA ASP A 398 7.17 -27.06 15.16
C ASP A 398 6.36 -27.07 16.46
N ILE A 399 5.39 -26.15 16.53
CA ILE A 399 4.49 -25.97 17.66
C ILE A 399 3.13 -26.68 17.46
N ALA A 400 2.80 -27.07 16.23
CA ALA A 400 1.48 -27.58 15.89
C ALA A 400 1.32 -29.06 16.27
N THR A 401 2.40 -29.85 16.13
CA THR A 401 2.40 -31.29 16.37
C THR A 401 3.22 -31.70 17.60
N GLY A 402 3.85 -30.75 18.28
CA GLY A 402 4.73 -31.04 19.41
C GLY A 402 4.00 -31.49 20.68
N VAL A 403 4.61 -32.41 21.40
CA VAL A 403 4.19 -32.90 22.72
C VAL A 403 5.27 -32.60 23.73
N MET A 404 4.91 -32.12 24.90
CA MET A 404 5.86 -31.77 25.98
C MET A 404 6.54 -32.99 26.56
N VAL A 405 7.88 -32.93 26.73
CA VAL A 405 8.72 -33.91 27.36
C VAL A 405 9.70 -33.21 28.33
N ASN A 406 10.28 -33.91 29.29
CA ASN A 406 11.28 -33.39 30.25
C ASN A 406 10.85 -32.07 30.95
N SER A 407 9.53 -31.86 31.09
CA SER A 407 8.92 -30.63 31.55
C SER A 407 8.00 -30.78 32.76
N GLY A 408 8.28 -31.78 33.63
CA GLY A 408 7.57 -31.99 34.86
C GLY A 408 6.06 -32.10 34.69
N PHE A 409 5.29 -31.19 35.26
CA PHE A 409 3.83 -31.20 35.23
C PHE A 409 3.24 -30.90 33.82
N LEU A 410 4.05 -30.52 32.84
CA LEU A 410 3.62 -30.30 31.47
C LEU A 410 3.77 -31.53 30.57
N ASN A 411 4.48 -32.58 31.02
CA ASN A 411 4.74 -33.77 30.22
C ASN A 411 3.47 -34.37 29.62
N GLY A 412 3.50 -34.70 28.35
CA GLY A 412 2.36 -35.28 27.62
C GLY A 412 1.32 -34.28 27.13
N LEU A 413 1.37 -33.01 27.51
CA LEU A 413 0.48 -31.98 27.02
C LEU A 413 0.85 -31.53 25.59
N SER A 414 -0.13 -31.07 24.84
CA SER A 414 0.11 -30.30 23.60
C SER A 414 0.80 -28.99 23.98
N VAL A 415 1.50 -28.35 22.98
CA VAL A 415 2.17 -27.07 23.23
C VAL A 415 1.18 -25.99 23.69
N ASP A 416 -0.04 -25.96 23.12
CA ASP A 416 -1.05 -24.95 23.50
C ASP A 416 -1.60 -25.16 24.92
N ASP A 417 -1.82 -26.41 25.34
CA ASP A 417 -2.28 -26.69 26.67
C ASP A 417 -1.17 -26.48 27.69
N ALA A 418 0.09 -26.79 27.32
CA ALA A 418 1.25 -26.52 28.14
C ALA A 418 1.45 -25.02 28.42
N ARG A 419 1.22 -24.15 27.39
CA ARG A 419 1.24 -22.68 27.56
C ARG A 419 0.22 -22.24 28.60
N LYS A 420 -1.02 -22.70 28.47
CA LYS A 420 -2.09 -22.37 29.42
C LYS A 420 -1.74 -22.84 30.84
N ALA A 421 -1.28 -24.07 30.95
CA ALA A 421 -0.88 -24.68 32.25
C ALA A 421 0.31 -23.92 32.87
N MET A 422 1.31 -23.56 32.08
CA MET A 422 2.47 -22.80 32.55
C MET A 422 2.07 -21.37 32.97
N ILE A 423 1.25 -20.66 32.23
CA ILE A 423 0.78 -19.32 32.60
C ILE A 423 0.06 -19.40 33.95
N LYS A 424 -0.85 -20.35 34.12
CA LYS A 424 -1.54 -20.56 35.39
C LYS A 424 -0.58 -20.82 36.55
N TRP A 425 0.41 -21.68 36.31
CA TRP A 425 1.42 -22.00 37.33
C TRP A 425 2.26 -20.76 37.70
N LEU A 426 2.69 -19.95 36.72
CA LEU A 426 3.44 -18.71 36.93
C LEU A 426 2.67 -17.71 37.80
N GLU A 427 1.36 -17.57 37.54
CA GLU A 427 0.47 -16.67 38.28
C GLU A 427 0.26 -17.17 39.72
N GLU A 428 0.00 -18.47 39.90
CA GLU A 428 -0.16 -19.11 41.23
C GLU A 428 1.11 -19.01 42.11
N LYS A 429 2.29 -19.07 41.48
CA LYS A 429 3.58 -18.92 42.17
C LYS A 429 4.00 -17.45 42.34
N GLY A 430 3.34 -16.51 41.75
CA GLY A 430 3.71 -15.10 41.78
C GLY A 430 5.04 -14.77 41.08
N VAL A 431 5.48 -15.64 40.15
CA VAL A 431 6.73 -15.49 39.38
C VAL A 431 6.49 -15.15 37.89
N GLY A 432 5.29 -14.78 37.52
CA GLY A 432 4.97 -14.36 36.18
C GLY A 432 3.48 -14.15 35.97
N GLN A 433 3.11 -13.71 34.75
CA GLN A 433 1.71 -13.46 34.36
C GLN A 433 1.52 -13.49 32.86
N ALA A 434 0.30 -13.74 32.44
CA ALA A 434 -0.06 -13.57 31.01
C ALA A 434 0.20 -12.14 30.52
N LYS A 435 0.72 -11.99 29.31
CA LYS A 435 1.01 -10.68 28.72
C LYS A 435 0.78 -10.70 27.21
N THR A 436 0.00 -9.77 26.73
CA THR A 436 -0.06 -9.43 25.30
C THR A 436 0.87 -8.25 25.03
N GLN A 437 1.67 -8.37 23.99
CA GLN A 437 2.53 -7.30 23.50
C GLN A 437 2.30 -7.05 22.01
N TYR A 438 2.77 -5.91 21.54
CA TYR A 438 2.72 -5.50 20.15
C TYR A 438 4.12 -5.08 19.68
N LYS A 439 4.47 -5.39 18.42
CA LYS A 439 5.67 -4.82 17.78
C LYS A 439 5.50 -3.34 17.49
N LEU A 440 4.26 -2.94 17.22
CA LEU A 440 3.89 -1.53 16.97
C LEU A 440 4.41 -0.66 18.11
N ARG A 441 5.04 0.45 17.75
CA ARG A 441 5.50 1.50 18.67
C ARG A 441 4.67 2.75 18.48
N ASP A 442 4.67 3.62 19.49
CA ASP A 442 4.06 4.92 19.36
C ASP A 442 4.71 5.70 18.22
N TRP A 443 3.88 6.46 17.50
CA TRP A 443 4.28 7.16 16.31
C TRP A 443 5.11 8.39 16.67
N LEU A 444 6.35 8.45 16.16
CA LEU A 444 7.24 9.60 16.28
C LEU A 444 6.71 10.71 15.40
N PHE A 445 6.13 11.74 16.05
CA PHE A 445 5.26 12.70 15.38
C PHE A 445 5.89 14.07 15.16
N SER A 446 7.10 14.35 15.60
CA SER A 446 7.78 15.63 15.36
C SER A 446 8.93 15.54 14.37
N ARG A 447 9.16 16.64 13.64
CA ARG A 447 10.26 16.81 12.70
C ARG A 447 10.98 18.14 12.97
N GLN A 448 12.29 18.14 12.84
CA GLN A 448 13.14 19.31 13.00
C GLN A 448 13.23 20.02 11.65
N ARG A 449 12.08 20.52 11.17
CA ARG A 449 11.92 21.14 9.85
C ARG A 449 11.21 22.49 9.97
N TYR A 450 11.38 23.32 8.94
CA TYR A 450 10.56 24.51 8.76
C TYR A 450 9.27 24.20 8.01
N TRP A 451 9.35 23.46 6.87
CA TRP A 451 8.22 23.23 5.97
C TRP A 451 7.37 22.05 6.42
N GLY A 452 6.48 22.31 7.36
CA GLY A 452 5.54 21.39 7.97
C GLY A 452 4.52 22.14 8.83
N GLU A 453 3.45 21.48 9.26
CA GLU A 453 2.43 22.06 10.12
C GLU A 453 3.05 22.39 11.49
N PRO A 454 2.96 23.65 11.97
CA PRO A 454 3.40 24.01 13.32
C PRO A 454 2.57 23.33 14.40
N PHE A 455 3.19 22.91 15.49
CA PHE A 455 2.48 22.45 16.68
C PHE A 455 1.80 23.61 17.41
N PRO A 456 0.51 23.52 17.72
CA PRO A 456 -0.21 24.55 18.47
C PRO A 456 0.06 24.44 19.99
N VAL A 457 1.34 24.47 20.40
CA VAL A 457 1.75 24.24 21.79
C VAL A 457 2.70 25.35 22.24
N ILE A 458 2.50 25.79 23.50
CA ILE A 458 3.35 26.75 24.19
C ILE A 458 3.95 26.07 25.43
N HIS A 459 5.28 26.19 25.57
CA HIS A 459 6.03 25.75 26.74
C HIS A 459 6.30 26.95 27.64
N TRP A 460 5.78 26.92 28.86
CA TRP A 460 5.89 28.01 29.80
C TRP A 460 7.15 27.91 30.67
N GLU A 461 7.65 29.06 31.17
CA GLU A 461 8.84 29.18 32.00
C GLU A 461 8.79 28.37 33.33
N ASP A 462 7.58 28.02 33.79
CA ASP A 462 7.37 27.16 34.97
C ASP A 462 7.39 25.64 34.64
N GLY A 463 7.70 25.26 33.41
CA GLY A 463 7.74 23.88 32.95
C GLY A 463 6.38 23.29 32.55
N THR A 464 5.31 24.08 32.64
CA THR A 464 3.99 23.66 32.15
C THR A 464 3.84 23.85 30.64
N GLN A 465 2.85 23.16 30.03
CA GLN A 465 2.51 23.29 28.61
C GLN A 465 1.04 23.67 28.47
N SER A 466 0.72 24.46 27.46
CA SER A 466 -0.66 24.73 27.06
C SER A 466 -0.81 24.65 25.53
N LEU A 467 -2.04 24.40 25.07
CA LEU A 467 -2.41 24.56 23.68
C LEU A 467 -2.57 26.04 23.34
N VAL A 468 -2.36 26.38 22.07
CA VAL A 468 -2.78 27.68 21.53
C VAL A 468 -4.30 27.73 21.56
N PRO A 469 -4.97 28.85 21.93
CA PRO A 469 -6.42 28.92 21.87
C PRO A 469 -6.97 28.62 20.49
N GLU A 470 -8.09 27.88 20.41
CA GLU A 470 -8.69 27.46 19.14
C GLU A 470 -9.07 28.65 18.24
N GLU A 471 -9.41 29.79 18.83
CA GLU A 471 -9.69 31.05 18.12
C GLU A 471 -8.47 31.68 17.46
N ASP A 472 -7.26 31.33 17.94
CA ASP A 472 -6.00 31.82 17.39
C ASP A 472 -5.43 30.88 16.30
N LEU A 473 -6.11 29.77 16.00
CA LEU A 473 -5.75 28.89 14.89
C LEU A 473 -6.22 29.46 13.55
N PRO A 474 -5.44 29.32 12.47
CA PRO A 474 -4.20 28.56 12.36
C PRO A 474 -2.99 29.31 12.92
N LEU A 475 -2.13 28.58 13.66
CA LEU A 475 -0.78 29.07 13.94
C LEU A 475 0.04 28.93 12.65
N THR A 476 0.33 30.08 12.01
CA THR A 476 1.03 30.10 10.72
C THR A 476 2.55 30.09 10.85
N LEU A 477 3.23 29.55 9.83
CA LEU A 477 4.68 29.61 9.73
C LEU A 477 5.16 31.05 9.57
N PRO A 478 6.20 31.48 10.31
CA PRO A 478 6.82 32.80 10.12
C PRO A 478 7.75 32.77 8.89
N GLU A 479 7.98 33.93 8.29
CA GLU A 479 9.05 34.07 7.26
C GLU A 479 10.42 33.88 7.90
N LEU A 480 11.31 33.14 7.18
CA LEU A 480 12.71 32.98 7.56
C LEU A 480 13.64 33.39 6.42
N GLU A 481 14.75 34.00 6.80
CA GLU A 481 15.83 34.33 5.84
C GLU A 481 16.71 33.12 5.49
N ASP A 482 16.78 32.13 6.39
CA ASP A 482 17.61 30.94 6.24
C ASP A 482 16.89 29.68 6.76
N TYR A 483 16.70 28.71 5.87
CA TYR A 483 16.05 27.42 6.13
C TYR A 483 17.04 26.31 6.53
N LYS A 484 18.34 26.61 6.59
CA LYS A 484 19.37 25.60 6.90
C LYS A 484 19.18 25.05 8.30
N PRO A 485 19.34 23.73 8.49
CA PRO A 485 19.40 23.12 9.81
C PRO A 485 20.42 23.81 10.70
N THR A 486 20.13 23.92 12.00
CA THR A 486 21.05 24.58 12.97
C THR A 486 22.31 23.76 13.28
N GLY A 487 22.31 22.45 12.94
CA GLY A 487 23.41 21.52 13.28
C GLY A 487 23.38 21.04 14.74
N THR A 488 22.64 21.72 15.62
CA THR A 488 22.51 21.37 17.05
C THR A 488 21.41 20.36 17.33
N GLY A 489 20.49 20.19 16.39
CA GLY A 489 19.25 19.44 16.57
C GLY A 489 18.01 20.30 16.79
N GLU A 490 18.21 21.60 16.96
CA GLU A 490 17.11 22.57 17.00
C GLU A 490 16.59 22.81 15.58
N PRO A 491 15.26 22.90 15.40
CA PRO A 491 14.65 23.17 14.10
C PRO A 491 14.97 24.56 13.58
N PRO A 492 14.92 24.78 12.24
CA PRO A 492 15.08 26.13 11.67
C PRO A 492 14.11 27.17 12.23
N LEU A 493 12.90 26.78 12.61
CA LEU A 493 11.90 27.64 13.26
C LEU A 493 12.40 28.31 14.54
N ALA A 494 13.33 27.72 15.27
CA ALA A 494 13.93 28.31 16.47
C ALA A 494 14.65 29.65 16.18
N LYS A 495 14.99 29.92 14.92
CA LYS A 495 15.59 31.20 14.49
C LYS A 495 14.58 32.36 14.46
N ALA A 496 13.29 32.08 14.40
CA ALA A 496 12.21 33.08 14.37
C ALA A 496 11.88 33.59 15.79
N THR A 497 12.80 34.28 16.44
CA THR A 497 12.72 34.67 17.86
C THR A 497 11.42 35.40 18.21
N ASP A 498 10.95 36.31 17.34
CA ASP A 498 9.71 37.06 17.55
C ASP A 498 8.46 36.19 17.50
N TRP A 499 8.49 35.14 16.66
CA TRP A 499 7.43 34.18 16.59
C TRP A 499 7.49 33.13 17.73
N VAL A 500 8.70 32.74 18.13
CA VAL A 500 8.95 31.73 19.17
C VAL A 500 8.53 32.23 20.54
N ASN A 501 8.96 33.46 20.90
CA ASN A 501 8.74 34.00 22.24
C ASN A 501 7.33 34.56 22.40
N VAL A 502 6.64 34.13 23.44
CA VAL A 502 5.28 34.57 23.74
C VAL A 502 5.18 35.03 25.20
N VAL A 503 4.26 35.95 25.45
CA VAL A 503 3.90 36.40 26.79
C VAL A 503 2.39 36.26 26.93
N ASP A 504 1.95 35.57 27.95
CA ASP A 504 0.54 35.51 28.32
C ASP A 504 0.07 36.89 28.74
N LYS A 505 -0.89 37.47 28.02
CA LYS A 505 -1.37 38.83 28.24
C LYS A 505 -2.11 38.98 29.56
N ALA A 506 -2.70 37.92 30.09
CA ALA A 506 -3.47 37.97 31.32
C ALA A 506 -2.59 37.84 32.57
N THR A 507 -1.56 37.00 32.51
CA THR A 507 -0.70 36.67 33.65
C THR A 507 0.69 37.30 33.59
N GLY A 508 1.13 37.74 32.39
CA GLY A 508 2.49 38.23 32.17
C GLY A 508 3.53 37.09 32.07
N LYS A 509 3.11 35.81 32.13
CA LYS A 509 3.96 34.65 32.08
C LYS A 509 4.63 34.51 30.73
N LYS A 510 5.94 34.24 30.74
CA LYS A 510 6.70 34.03 29.52
C LYS A 510 6.68 32.58 29.08
N GLY A 511 6.70 32.38 27.79
CA GLY A 511 6.73 31.03 27.17
C GLY A 511 7.40 31.04 25.82
N VAL A 512 7.59 29.85 25.28
CA VAL A 512 8.10 29.61 23.92
C VAL A 512 7.17 28.66 23.17
N ARG A 513 6.89 29.01 21.92
CA ARG A 513 6.17 28.07 21.03
C ARG A 513 7.01 26.87 20.72
N GLU A 514 6.36 25.73 20.50
CA GLU A 514 7.04 24.54 19.96
C GLU A 514 7.62 24.86 18.59
N THR A 515 8.91 24.52 18.40
CA THR A 515 9.66 24.84 17.18
C THR A 515 9.77 23.69 16.20
N ASN A 516 9.45 22.46 16.64
CA ASN A 516 9.28 21.34 15.73
C ASN A 516 8.03 21.49 14.87
N THR A 517 7.99 20.81 13.74
CA THR A 517 6.78 20.69 12.91
C THR A 517 6.25 19.26 12.92
N MET A 518 4.97 19.09 12.60
CA MET A 518 4.36 17.79 12.41
C MET A 518 4.94 17.10 11.17
N PRO A 519 4.91 15.76 11.07
CA PRO A 519 5.33 15.06 9.86
C PRO A 519 4.33 15.32 8.73
N GLN A 520 4.76 15.22 7.48
CA GLN A 520 3.92 15.30 6.28
C GLN A 520 2.63 14.45 6.39
N TRP A 521 2.73 13.26 7.01
CA TRP A 521 1.60 12.38 7.23
C TRP A 521 0.46 12.96 8.07
N ALA A 522 0.70 14.01 8.84
CA ALA A 522 -0.33 14.66 9.66
C ALA A 522 -1.45 15.22 8.78
N GLY A 523 -1.09 15.98 7.74
CA GLY A 523 -2.03 16.53 6.77
C GLY A 523 -2.75 15.45 5.98
N SER A 524 -2.06 14.38 5.59
CA SER A 524 -2.64 13.31 4.79
C SER A 524 -3.51 12.31 5.59
N CYS A 525 -3.49 12.35 6.94
CA CYS A 525 -4.31 11.45 7.76
C CYS A 525 -5.81 11.72 7.70
N TRP A 526 -6.27 12.88 7.25
CA TRP A 526 -7.67 13.28 7.34
C TRP A 526 -8.23 14.00 6.11
N TYR A 527 -7.46 14.16 5.03
CA TYR A 527 -7.82 14.93 3.84
C TYR A 527 -9.12 14.47 3.17
N TYR A 528 -9.43 13.17 3.23
CA TYR A 528 -10.68 12.60 2.75
C TYR A 528 -11.92 13.15 3.49
N LEU A 529 -11.77 13.59 4.72
CA LEU A 529 -12.81 14.29 5.46
C LEU A 529 -12.99 15.72 4.94
N ARG A 530 -11.86 16.41 4.71
CA ARG A 530 -11.88 17.80 4.22
C ARG A 530 -12.48 17.92 2.84
N TYR A 531 -12.24 16.96 1.96
CA TYR A 531 -12.87 16.94 0.62
C TYR A 531 -14.40 16.95 0.65
N ILE A 532 -15.01 16.41 1.71
CA ILE A 532 -16.46 16.40 1.84
C ILE A 532 -17.02 17.82 2.00
N ASP A 533 -16.27 18.71 2.69
CA ASP A 533 -16.69 20.10 2.95
C ASP A 533 -15.48 21.04 3.06
N PRO A 534 -14.78 21.31 1.94
CA PRO A 534 -13.48 21.98 1.97
C PRO A 534 -13.53 23.45 2.35
N LEU A 535 -14.70 24.10 2.20
CA LEU A 535 -14.86 25.52 2.47
C LEU A 535 -15.42 25.84 3.87
N ASN A 536 -15.66 24.83 4.70
CA ASN A 536 -16.16 25.02 6.04
C ASN A 536 -15.12 25.70 6.93
N GLU A 537 -15.47 26.86 7.48
CA GLU A 537 -14.60 27.62 8.39
C GLU A 537 -14.90 27.36 9.87
N LYS A 538 -16.05 26.71 10.17
CA LYS A 538 -16.53 26.46 11.54
C LYS A 538 -16.14 25.07 12.07
N ALA A 539 -15.99 24.11 11.18
CA ALA A 539 -15.59 22.73 11.49
C ALA A 539 -14.70 22.18 10.38
N PHE A 540 -14.00 21.09 10.64
CA PHE A 540 -13.19 20.41 9.61
C PHE A 540 -14.07 19.86 8.47
N ALA A 541 -15.32 19.52 8.74
CA ALA A 541 -16.41 19.26 7.79
C ALA A 541 -17.76 19.27 8.51
N ASP A 542 -18.85 19.46 7.75
CA ASP A 542 -20.21 19.41 8.27
C ASP A 542 -20.59 17.99 8.71
N PRO A 543 -21.13 17.77 9.93
CA PRO A 543 -21.49 16.45 10.44
C PRO A 543 -22.52 15.69 9.59
N GLU A 544 -23.49 16.37 9.00
CA GLU A 544 -24.51 15.73 8.17
C GLU A 544 -23.93 15.28 6.83
N LEU A 545 -23.02 16.07 6.26
CA LEU A 545 -22.27 15.64 5.06
C LEU A 545 -21.35 14.47 5.36
N LEU A 546 -20.70 14.44 6.54
CA LEU A 546 -19.90 13.29 6.96
C LEU A 546 -20.75 12.02 7.06
N LYS A 547 -21.98 12.10 7.59
CA LYS A 547 -22.91 10.97 7.65
C LYS A 547 -23.30 10.46 6.27
N LYS A 548 -23.51 11.37 5.31
CA LYS A 548 -23.83 10.99 3.94
C LYS A 548 -22.67 10.31 3.24
N TRP A 549 -21.47 10.91 3.30
CA TRP A 549 -20.38 10.54 2.40
C TRP A 549 -19.42 9.48 2.95
N LEU A 550 -19.36 9.27 4.28
CA LEU A 550 -18.50 8.24 4.87
C LEU A 550 -19.20 6.87 4.96
N PRO A 551 -18.44 5.77 4.91
CA PRO A 551 -17.01 5.71 4.59
C PRO A 551 -16.75 6.01 3.11
N VAL A 552 -15.49 6.25 2.73
CA VAL A 552 -15.07 6.28 1.32
C VAL A 552 -15.37 4.92 0.70
N ASP A 553 -16.09 4.88 -0.43
CA ASP A 553 -16.54 3.63 -1.03
C ASP A 553 -15.41 2.88 -1.75
N LEU A 554 -14.58 3.65 -2.50
CA LEU A 554 -13.42 3.12 -3.22
C LEU A 554 -12.22 4.03 -3.02
N TYR A 555 -11.11 3.45 -2.61
CA TYR A 555 -9.83 4.12 -2.48
C TYR A 555 -8.78 3.43 -3.34
N VAL A 556 -8.12 4.17 -4.23
CA VAL A 556 -7.10 3.64 -5.14
C VAL A 556 -5.76 4.29 -4.85
N GLY A 557 -4.71 3.48 -4.72
CA GLY A 557 -3.37 4.00 -4.48
C GLY A 557 -2.32 2.92 -4.22
N GLY A 558 -1.06 3.34 -4.05
CA GLY A 558 0.09 2.46 -3.96
C GLY A 558 0.10 1.56 -2.71
N ALA A 559 0.56 0.33 -2.88
CA ALA A 559 0.68 -0.66 -1.79
C ALA A 559 1.75 -0.26 -0.74
N GLU A 560 2.70 0.61 -1.10
CA GLU A 560 3.75 1.14 -0.22
C GLU A 560 3.18 1.91 0.99
N HIS A 561 1.95 2.40 0.89
CA HIS A 561 1.29 3.12 1.97
C HIS A 561 0.61 2.23 3.02
N ALA A 562 0.70 0.90 2.88
CA ALA A 562 0.02 -0.07 3.75
C ALA A 562 0.26 0.16 5.26
N VAL A 563 1.50 0.34 5.65
CA VAL A 563 1.92 0.52 7.05
C VAL A 563 2.32 1.96 7.40
N LEU A 564 2.13 2.89 6.46
CA LEU A 564 2.36 4.33 6.60
C LEU A 564 1.03 5.06 6.64
N HIS A 565 0.68 5.76 5.55
CA HIS A 565 -0.53 6.56 5.44
C HIS A 565 -1.80 5.82 5.86
N LEU A 566 -2.02 4.59 5.35
CA LEU A 566 -3.25 3.84 5.64
C LEU A 566 -3.40 3.49 7.13
N LEU A 567 -2.31 3.11 7.78
CA LEU A 567 -2.33 2.80 9.22
C LEU A 567 -2.57 4.06 10.06
N TYR A 568 -1.91 5.16 9.72
CA TYR A 568 -2.04 6.43 10.44
C TYR A 568 -3.42 7.07 10.22
N ALA A 569 -3.96 7.02 9.00
CA ALA A 569 -5.31 7.51 8.70
C ALA A 569 -6.37 6.71 9.47
N ARG A 570 -6.25 5.38 9.55
CA ARG A 570 -7.14 4.54 10.35
C ARG A 570 -7.07 4.89 11.84
N PHE A 571 -5.87 5.14 12.38
CA PHE A 571 -5.68 5.56 13.76
C PHE A 571 -6.39 6.90 14.04
N TRP A 572 -6.12 7.94 13.25
CA TRP A 572 -6.75 9.25 13.43
C TRP A 572 -8.27 9.16 13.28
N HIS A 573 -8.75 8.42 12.30
CA HIS A 573 -10.19 8.21 12.09
C HIS A 573 -10.86 7.55 13.31
N LYS A 574 -10.23 6.55 13.91
CA LYS A 574 -10.74 5.90 15.13
C LYS A 574 -10.79 6.85 16.33
N VAL A 575 -9.81 7.75 16.44
CA VAL A 575 -9.83 8.78 17.49
C VAL A 575 -10.99 9.74 17.27
N LEU A 576 -11.20 10.20 16.03
CA LEU A 576 -12.33 11.05 15.67
C LEU A 576 -13.68 10.33 15.87
N PHE A 577 -13.76 9.05 15.59
CA PHE A 577 -14.93 8.22 15.87
C PHE A 577 -15.24 8.14 17.37
N ASP A 578 -14.23 7.94 18.21
CA ASP A 578 -14.38 7.91 19.67
C ASP A 578 -14.79 9.27 20.27
N LEU A 579 -14.51 10.34 19.54
CA LEU A 579 -14.96 11.70 19.89
C LEU A 579 -16.37 12.02 19.36
N GLY A 580 -16.98 11.09 18.59
CA GLY A 580 -18.29 11.30 17.98
C GLY A 580 -18.28 12.27 16.79
N LEU A 581 -17.10 12.53 16.21
CA LEU A 581 -16.89 13.51 15.14
C LEU A 581 -17.05 12.93 13.74
N VAL A 582 -16.93 11.59 13.59
CA VAL A 582 -17.19 10.86 12.35
C VAL A 582 -18.12 9.67 12.63
N PRO A 583 -18.95 9.26 11.66
CA PRO A 583 -19.98 8.23 11.88
C PRO A 583 -19.48 6.81 11.76
N THR A 584 -18.28 6.56 11.21
CA THR A 584 -17.76 5.24 10.89
C THR A 584 -16.47 4.92 11.65
N ALA A 585 -16.25 3.65 11.97
CA ALA A 585 -15.04 3.21 12.67
C ALA A 585 -13.84 3.02 11.73
N GLU A 586 -14.07 2.91 10.42
CA GLU A 586 -13.06 2.79 9.37
C GLU A 586 -13.29 3.85 8.30
N PRO A 587 -12.21 4.46 7.76
CA PRO A 587 -12.33 5.55 6.79
C PRO A 587 -12.65 5.06 5.37
N PHE A 588 -12.10 3.89 4.97
CA PHE A 588 -12.10 3.40 3.59
C PHE A 588 -12.70 2.00 3.53
N GLN A 589 -13.77 1.81 2.74
CA GLN A 589 -14.46 0.53 2.63
C GLN A 589 -13.70 -0.44 1.75
N ARG A 590 -13.45 -0.06 0.48
CA ARG A 590 -12.72 -0.88 -0.50
C ARG A 590 -11.41 -0.20 -0.88
N LEU A 591 -10.32 -0.97 -0.85
CA LEU A 591 -9.00 -0.53 -1.31
C LEU A 591 -8.59 -1.33 -2.53
N VAL A 592 -8.08 -0.63 -3.54
CA VAL A 592 -7.46 -1.25 -4.72
C VAL A 592 -6.07 -0.67 -4.90
N ASN A 593 -5.07 -1.55 -4.99
CA ASN A 593 -3.71 -1.14 -5.30
C ASN A 593 -3.47 -1.36 -6.79
N GLN A 594 -3.17 -0.28 -7.51
CA GLN A 594 -2.68 -0.38 -8.88
C GLN A 594 -1.27 -0.98 -8.88
N GLY A 595 -0.95 -1.68 -9.96
CA GLY A 595 0.39 -2.16 -10.24
C GLY A 595 1.33 -1.00 -10.56
N MET A 596 2.61 -1.29 -10.65
CA MET A 596 3.61 -0.28 -11.01
C MET A 596 3.85 -0.31 -12.51
N ILE A 597 3.79 0.85 -13.17
CA ILE A 597 4.27 1.00 -14.55
C ILE A 597 5.78 1.21 -14.51
N LEU A 598 6.52 0.26 -15.07
CA LEU A 598 7.98 0.30 -15.15
C LEU A 598 8.45 1.02 -16.40
N GLY A 599 9.50 1.84 -16.27
CA GLY A 599 10.23 2.39 -17.40
C GLY A 599 11.37 1.47 -17.80
N MET A 600 11.71 1.44 -19.12
CA MET A 600 12.92 0.76 -19.57
C MET A 600 14.13 1.62 -19.24
N ALA A 601 15.09 1.06 -18.55
CA ALA A 601 16.38 1.68 -18.27
C ALA A 601 17.46 0.99 -19.09
N TYR A 602 18.49 1.73 -19.46
CA TYR A 602 19.54 1.29 -20.36
C TYR A 602 20.91 1.51 -19.74
N LYS A 603 21.76 0.52 -19.79
CA LYS A 603 23.12 0.62 -19.25
C LYS A 603 24.18 0.06 -20.20
N THR A 604 25.36 0.67 -20.13
CA THR A 604 26.57 0.17 -20.79
C THR A 604 27.02 -1.16 -20.17
N LYS A 605 27.98 -1.82 -20.80
CA LYS A 605 28.62 -3.03 -20.25
C LYS A 605 29.30 -2.78 -18.91
N ARG A 606 29.73 -1.56 -18.63
CA ARG A 606 30.27 -1.14 -17.32
C ARG A 606 29.20 -0.79 -16.27
N GLY A 607 27.93 -0.81 -16.65
CA GLY A 607 26.81 -0.49 -15.76
C GLY A 607 26.46 1.01 -15.68
N VAL A 608 27.04 1.87 -16.51
CA VAL A 608 26.71 3.29 -16.57
C VAL A 608 25.35 3.49 -17.26
N LEU A 609 24.46 4.25 -16.63
CA LEU A 609 23.11 4.50 -17.16
C LEU A 609 23.13 5.54 -18.27
N VAL A 610 22.48 5.20 -19.40
CA VAL A 610 22.33 6.07 -20.58
C VAL A 610 20.90 6.61 -20.63
N PRO A 611 20.72 7.95 -20.78
CA PRO A 611 19.38 8.55 -20.92
C PRO A 611 18.66 8.05 -22.20
N MET A 612 17.33 7.96 -22.13
CA MET A 612 16.52 7.48 -23.29
C MET A 612 16.66 8.35 -24.54
N ASP A 613 16.86 9.63 -24.39
CA ASP A 613 17.06 10.60 -25.49
C ASP A 613 18.45 10.51 -26.16
N GLN A 614 19.37 9.77 -25.57
CA GLN A 614 20.72 9.51 -26.12
C GLN A 614 20.87 8.12 -26.72
N ILE A 615 19.76 7.36 -26.85
CA ILE A 615 19.80 6.00 -27.39
C ILE A 615 19.64 6.03 -28.91
N GLU A 616 20.60 5.43 -29.59
CA GLU A 616 20.55 5.17 -31.03
C GLU A 616 20.01 3.74 -31.28
N TRP A 617 18.94 3.65 -32.08
CA TRP A 617 18.36 2.34 -32.40
C TRP A 617 18.91 1.83 -33.74
N LYS A 618 19.55 0.65 -33.72
CA LYS A 618 20.09 -0.04 -34.92
C LYS A 618 19.57 -1.46 -34.94
N ASP A 619 18.89 -1.82 -36.03
CA ASP A 619 18.29 -3.17 -36.22
C ASP A 619 17.43 -3.63 -35.00
N GLY A 620 16.70 -2.68 -34.37
CA GLY A 620 15.84 -2.96 -33.23
C GLY A 620 16.58 -3.11 -31.88
N LYS A 621 17.88 -2.87 -31.83
CA LYS A 621 18.69 -2.91 -30.60
C LYS A 621 19.11 -1.52 -30.14
N PRO A 622 19.15 -1.27 -28.82
CA PRO A 622 19.58 0.01 -28.28
C PRO A 622 21.11 0.12 -28.25
N PHE A 623 21.63 1.21 -28.75
CA PHE A 623 23.04 1.60 -28.68
C PHE A 623 23.19 2.95 -28.00
N GLY A 624 24.24 3.12 -27.25
CA GLY A 624 24.57 4.38 -26.57
C GLY A 624 26.04 4.42 -26.18
N ARG A 625 26.45 5.54 -25.58
CA ARG A 625 27.83 5.73 -25.15
C ARG A 625 27.91 6.38 -23.79
N GLU A 626 28.98 6.10 -23.07
CA GLU A 626 29.41 6.91 -21.93
C GLU A 626 29.96 8.25 -22.43
N GLU A 627 29.99 9.27 -21.61
CA GLU A 627 30.57 10.56 -21.96
C GLU A 627 32.04 10.38 -22.40
N GLY A 628 32.33 10.70 -23.68
CA GLY A 628 33.65 10.50 -24.29
C GLY A 628 33.97 9.05 -24.70
N GLY A 629 33.03 8.10 -24.57
CA GLY A 629 33.20 6.68 -24.93
C GLY A 629 32.77 6.33 -26.36
N GLU A 630 33.06 5.10 -26.77
CA GLU A 630 32.60 4.53 -28.04
C GLU A 630 31.12 4.09 -27.95
N LEU A 631 30.43 4.07 -29.10
CA LEU A 631 29.06 3.60 -29.20
C LEU A 631 29.03 2.08 -29.01
N GLU A 632 28.28 1.60 -28.03
CA GLU A 632 28.10 0.17 -27.72
C GLU A 632 26.65 -0.25 -27.63
N GLU A 633 26.35 -1.53 -27.80
CA GLU A 633 25.04 -2.11 -27.55
C GLU A 633 24.74 -2.08 -26.05
N LEU A 634 23.60 -1.50 -25.69
CA LEU A 634 23.17 -1.33 -24.31
C LEU A 634 22.36 -2.54 -23.81
N THR A 635 22.46 -2.81 -22.52
CA THR A 635 21.58 -3.76 -21.84
C THR A 635 20.34 -3.01 -21.35
N GLU A 636 19.16 -3.42 -21.83
CA GLU A 636 17.87 -2.91 -21.35
C GLU A 636 17.34 -3.73 -20.20
N PHE A 637 16.67 -3.07 -19.24
CA PHE A 637 15.97 -3.71 -18.13
C PHE A 637 14.80 -2.86 -17.63
N PRO A 638 13.66 -3.48 -17.24
CA PRO A 638 12.55 -2.76 -16.66
C PRO A 638 12.86 -2.38 -15.21
N ALA A 639 12.56 -1.13 -14.84
CA ALA A 639 12.75 -0.63 -13.47
C ALA A 639 11.72 0.45 -13.13
N LYS A 640 11.50 0.70 -11.83
CA LYS A 640 10.69 1.83 -11.37
C LYS A 640 11.19 3.12 -12.01
N MET A 641 10.26 3.93 -12.53
CA MET A 641 10.63 5.22 -13.14
C MET A 641 11.23 6.14 -12.09
N SER A 642 12.45 6.61 -12.36
CA SER A 642 13.14 7.57 -11.51
C SER A 642 14.12 8.43 -12.31
N LYS A 643 14.39 9.63 -11.80
CA LYS A 643 15.41 10.53 -12.41
C LYS A 643 16.80 9.91 -12.38
N SER A 644 17.13 9.17 -11.31
CA SER A 644 18.42 8.49 -11.17
C SER A 644 18.62 7.39 -12.22
N LEU A 645 17.59 6.69 -12.61
CA LEU A 645 17.63 5.65 -13.64
C LEU A 645 17.44 6.20 -15.05
N LYS A 646 17.14 7.51 -15.18
CA LYS A 646 16.97 8.20 -16.49
C LYS A 646 15.93 7.53 -17.40
N ASN A 647 14.91 6.90 -16.82
CA ASN A 647 13.88 6.10 -17.49
C ASN A 647 12.46 6.66 -17.32
N VAL A 648 12.35 7.94 -16.98
CA VAL A 648 11.05 8.62 -16.80
C VAL A 648 10.44 8.96 -18.16
N VAL A 649 9.19 8.55 -18.38
CA VAL A 649 8.37 8.95 -19.54
C VAL A 649 7.42 10.05 -19.10
N ASN A 650 7.47 11.21 -19.78
CA ASN A 650 6.62 12.35 -19.49
C ASN A 650 5.25 12.18 -20.16
N PRO A 651 4.13 12.26 -19.42
CA PRO A 651 2.79 12.19 -20.01
C PRO A 651 2.51 13.30 -21.03
N ASP A 652 3.12 14.49 -20.90
CA ASP A 652 2.94 15.59 -21.87
C ASP A 652 3.40 15.21 -23.27
N ASP A 653 4.48 14.45 -23.40
CA ASP A 653 4.98 14.01 -24.69
C ASP A 653 4.01 13.03 -25.34
N VAL A 654 3.46 12.10 -24.55
CA VAL A 654 2.47 11.14 -25.03
C VAL A 654 1.17 11.85 -25.43
N ILE A 655 0.70 12.82 -24.64
CA ILE A 655 -0.50 13.61 -24.94
C ILE A 655 -0.29 14.43 -26.22
N ARG A 656 0.87 15.08 -26.38
CA ARG A 656 1.20 15.85 -27.57
C ARG A 656 1.17 14.98 -28.82
N ASP A 657 1.73 13.76 -28.78
CA ASP A 657 1.93 12.92 -29.95
C ASP A 657 0.70 12.04 -30.28
N PHE A 658 -0.08 11.63 -29.27
CA PHE A 658 -1.17 10.66 -29.42
C PHE A 658 -2.50 11.10 -28.83
N GLY A 659 -2.54 12.14 -28.01
CA GLY A 659 -3.72 12.61 -27.29
C GLY A 659 -3.93 11.98 -25.90
N ALA A 660 -4.66 12.70 -25.05
CA ALA A 660 -4.97 12.28 -23.68
C ALA A 660 -5.81 10.99 -23.63
N ASP A 661 -6.83 10.88 -24.51
CA ASP A 661 -7.66 9.68 -24.58
C ASP A 661 -6.86 8.42 -24.96
N SER A 662 -5.82 8.57 -25.79
CA SER A 662 -4.93 7.46 -26.15
C SER A 662 -4.08 7.02 -24.96
N LEU A 663 -3.56 7.97 -24.17
CA LEU A 663 -2.79 7.66 -22.96
C LEU A 663 -3.67 6.92 -21.94
N ARG A 664 -4.86 7.45 -21.64
CA ARG A 664 -5.84 6.84 -20.73
C ARG A 664 -6.18 5.41 -21.14
N LEU A 665 -6.52 5.20 -22.40
CA LEU A 665 -6.83 3.86 -22.93
C LEU A 665 -5.64 2.92 -22.83
N TYR A 666 -4.44 3.38 -23.13
CA TYR A 666 -3.26 2.52 -23.10
C TYR A 666 -2.94 2.05 -21.69
N GLU A 667 -2.99 2.93 -20.68
CA GLU A 667 -2.77 2.55 -19.28
C GLU A 667 -3.74 1.46 -18.81
N MET A 668 -4.99 1.54 -19.24
CA MET A 668 -6.01 0.55 -18.91
C MET A 668 -5.95 -0.72 -19.78
N PHE A 669 -5.35 -0.64 -20.96
CA PHE A 669 -5.26 -1.76 -21.90
C PHE A 669 -4.05 -2.67 -21.68
N MET A 670 -2.96 -2.17 -21.10
CA MET A 670 -1.71 -2.91 -20.88
C MET A 670 -1.88 -4.23 -20.11
N GLY A 671 -2.92 -4.38 -19.29
CA GLY A 671 -3.18 -5.56 -18.48
C GLY A 671 -4.09 -5.28 -17.29
N PRO A 672 -4.28 -6.24 -16.40
CA PRO A 672 -5.03 -6.03 -15.15
C PRO A 672 -4.46 -4.86 -14.34
N LEU A 673 -5.34 -4.07 -13.71
CA LEU A 673 -4.94 -2.86 -12.97
C LEU A 673 -3.86 -3.14 -11.90
N GLN A 674 -3.96 -4.28 -11.21
CA GLN A 674 -3.07 -4.64 -10.11
C GLN A 674 -1.72 -5.21 -10.56
N ALA A 675 -1.55 -5.49 -11.87
CA ALA A 675 -0.33 -6.09 -12.38
C ALA A 675 0.78 -5.05 -12.60
N VAL A 676 2.02 -5.43 -12.29
CA VAL A 676 3.20 -4.65 -12.69
C VAL A 676 3.41 -4.80 -14.19
N LYS A 677 3.60 -3.68 -14.90
CA LYS A 677 3.62 -3.63 -16.37
C LYS A 677 4.76 -2.77 -16.89
N PRO A 678 5.51 -3.20 -17.92
CA PRO A 678 6.49 -2.34 -18.59
C PRO A 678 5.79 -1.37 -19.56
N TRP A 679 6.20 -0.11 -19.56
CA TRP A 679 5.76 0.88 -20.53
C TRP A 679 6.28 0.58 -21.93
N SER A 680 5.43 0.74 -22.94
CA SER A 680 5.82 0.66 -24.34
C SER A 680 5.09 1.71 -25.18
N THR A 681 5.82 2.69 -25.71
CA THR A 681 5.23 3.73 -26.57
C THR A 681 4.60 3.16 -27.85
N LYS A 682 5.12 2.05 -28.38
CA LYS A 682 4.51 1.33 -29.52
C LYS A 682 3.11 0.81 -29.20
N GLY A 683 2.82 0.47 -27.94
CA GLY A 683 1.50 0.05 -27.50
C GLY A 683 0.47 1.18 -27.58
N VAL A 684 0.88 2.42 -27.32
CA VAL A 684 0.02 3.62 -27.44
C VAL A 684 -0.51 3.79 -28.88
N GLU A 685 0.31 3.51 -29.88
CA GLU A 685 -0.11 3.58 -31.31
C GLU A 685 -1.28 2.64 -31.61
N GLY A 686 -1.32 1.48 -30.94
CA GLY A 686 -2.40 0.49 -31.11
C GLY A 686 -3.75 1.03 -30.69
N VAL A 687 -3.81 1.62 -29.48
CA VAL A 687 -5.05 2.22 -28.95
C VAL A 687 -5.39 3.53 -29.66
N HIS A 688 -4.41 4.30 -30.12
CA HIS A 688 -4.63 5.48 -30.94
C HIS A 688 -5.30 5.13 -32.29
N ARG A 689 -4.86 4.03 -32.94
CA ARG A 689 -5.55 3.51 -34.15
C ARG A 689 -6.98 3.08 -33.87
N PHE A 690 -7.25 2.47 -32.71
CA PHE A 690 -8.62 2.13 -32.31
C PHE A 690 -9.49 3.40 -32.19
N LEU A 691 -9.01 4.47 -31.56
CA LEU A 691 -9.76 5.74 -31.46
C LEU A 691 -9.98 6.37 -32.83
N LYS A 692 -9.00 6.34 -33.75
CA LYS A 692 -9.19 6.79 -35.14
C LYS A 692 -10.29 6.01 -35.85
N ARG A 693 -10.35 4.69 -35.67
CA ARG A 693 -11.40 3.84 -36.24
C ARG A 693 -12.76 4.14 -35.61
N ALA A 694 -12.83 4.34 -34.28
CA ALA A 694 -14.05 4.76 -33.60
C ALA A 694 -14.59 6.09 -34.13
N ASN A 695 -13.70 7.09 -34.26
CA ASN A 695 -14.04 8.36 -34.84
C ASN A 695 -14.58 8.19 -36.25
N LYS A 696 -13.86 7.47 -37.11
CA LYS A 696 -14.26 7.23 -38.52
C LYS A 696 -15.60 6.50 -38.60
N LEU A 697 -15.81 5.45 -37.79
CA LEU A 697 -17.08 4.71 -37.80
C LEU A 697 -18.27 5.63 -37.54
N VAL A 698 -18.18 6.52 -36.56
CA VAL A 698 -19.32 7.39 -36.21
C VAL A 698 -19.46 8.58 -37.14
N THR A 699 -18.36 9.20 -37.62
CA THR A 699 -18.41 10.41 -38.47
C THR A 699 -18.65 10.12 -39.95
N GLU A 700 -18.20 8.97 -40.46
CA GLU A 700 -18.31 8.62 -41.88
C GLU A 700 -19.48 7.66 -42.20
N THR A 701 -20.01 6.95 -41.18
CA THR A 701 -21.16 6.05 -41.39
C THR A 701 -22.47 6.80 -41.21
N LYS A 702 -23.36 6.67 -42.18
CA LYS A 702 -24.71 7.26 -42.09
C LYS A 702 -25.47 6.66 -40.92
N ALA A 703 -25.87 7.48 -39.96
CA ALA A 703 -26.80 7.07 -38.91
C ALA A 703 -28.21 6.93 -39.50
N SER A 704 -28.80 5.75 -39.40
CA SER A 704 -30.08 5.38 -40.00
C SER A 704 -31.15 5.15 -38.93
N GLY A 705 -32.40 5.48 -39.26
CA GLY A 705 -33.57 5.15 -38.44
C GLY A 705 -34.11 3.73 -38.64
N ARG A 706 -33.42 2.87 -39.42
CA ARG A 706 -33.83 1.47 -39.59
C ARG A 706 -33.69 0.65 -38.33
N ALA A 707 -34.47 -0.42 -38.22
CA ALA A 707 -34.31 -1.41 -37.16
C ALA A 707 -32.96 -2.16 -37.27
N MET A 708 -32.41 -2.60 -36.14
CA MET A 708 -31.22 -3.49 -36.09
C MET A 708 -31.56 -4.86 -36.68
N THR A 709 -30.63 -5.41 -37.43
CA THR A 709 -30.64 -6.84 -37.73
C THR A 709 -30.34 -7.66 -36.48
N LYS A 710 -30.67 -8.94 -36.48
CA LYS A 710 -30.39 -9.85 -35.36
C LYS A 710 -28.88 -9.89 -35.00
N ALA A 711 -28.00 -9.85 -36.02
CA ALA A 711 -26.55 -9.84 -35.83
C ALA A 711 -26.06 -8.55 -35.19
N GLU A 712 -26.56 -7.37 -35.64
CA GLU A 712 -26.24 -6.09 -35.02
C GLU A 712 -26.75 -6.02 -33.59
N ALA A 713 -27.97 -6.46 -33.31
CA ALA A 713 -28.53 -6.50 -31.96
C ALA A 713 -27.71 -7.39 -31.03
N LYS A 714 -27.27 -8.58 -31.48
CA LYS A 714 -26.40 -9.47 -30.73
C LYS A 714 -25.05 -8.83 -30.42
N SER A 715 -24.38 -8.29 -31.44
CA SER A 715 -23.09 -7.60 -31.30
C SER A 715 -23.16 -6.46 -30.29
N LEU A 716 -24.13 -5.56 -30.43
CA LEU A 716 -24.32 -4.42 -29.54
C LEU A 716 -24.58 -4.87 -28.08
N ASN A 717 -25.55 -5.78 -27.87
CA ASN A 717 -25.92 -6.18 -26.51
C ASN A 717 -24.81 -6.97 -25.84
N ALA A 718 -24.02 -7.75 -26.56
CA ALA A 718 -22.85 -8.45 -26.05
C ALA A 718 -21.77 -7.46 -25.59
N MET A 719 -21.48 -6.42 -26.37
CA MET A 719 -20.53 -5.37 -26.00
C MET A 719 -21.03 -4.58 -24.80
N VAL A 720 -22.27 -4.10 -24.78
CA VAL A 720 -22.83 -3.33 -23.65
C VAL A 720 -22.77 -4.11 -22.35
N LYS A 721 -23.21 -5.38 -22.39
CA LYS A 721 -23.14 -6.28 -21.22
C LYS A 721 -21.70 -6.45 -20.77
N LYS A 722 -20.79 -6.82 -21.66
CA LYS A 722 -19.40 -7.12 -21.32
C LYS A 722 -18.69 -5.90 -20.74
N VAL A 723 -18.84 -4.72 -21.33
CA VAL A 723 -18.23 -3.49 -20.82
C VAL A 723 -18.80 -3.11 -19.46
N GLY A 724 -20.12 -3.23 -19.25
CA GLY A 724 -20.73 -2.96 -17.95
C GLY A 724 -20.25 -3.90 -16.84
N ASP A 725 -20.23 -5.21 -17.10
CA ASP A 725 -19.74 -6.22 -16.16
C ASP A 725 -18.25 -6.00 -15.83
N ASP A 726 -17.43 -5.68 -16.83
CA ASP A 726 -16.00 -5.43 -16.66
C ASP A 726 -15.70 -4.13 -15.88
N LEU A 727 -16.52 -3.11 -16.02
CA LEU A 727 -16.40 -1.87 -15.22
C LEU A 727 -16.66 -2.13 -13.74
N GLU A 728 -17.72 -2.88 -13.41
CA GLU A 728 -17.99 -3.26 -12.00
C GLU A 728 -16.88 -4.14 -11.41
N ALA A 729 -16.21 -4.95 -12.24
CA ALA A 729 -15.08 -5.81 -11.86
C ALA A 729 -13.72 -5.10 -11.93
N MET A 730 -13.65 -3.84 -12.40
CA MET A 730 -12.40 -3.11 -12.71
C MET A 730 -11.48 -3.85 -13.71
N ALA A 731 -12.06 -4.61 -14.62
CA ALA A 731 -11.38 -5.34 -15.68
C ALA A 731 -11.30 -4.52 -16.99
N PHE A 732 -10.67 -3.35 -16.91
CA PHE A 732 -10.66 -2.34 -17.97
C PHE A 732 -10.08 -2.84 -19.29
N ASN A 733 -9.05 -3.66 -19.25
CA ASN A 733 -8.39 -4.21 -20.44
C ASN A 733 -9.32 -5.10 -21.26
N THR A 734 -10.17 -5.89 -20.62
CA THR A 734 -11.15 -6.74 -21.32
C THR A 734 -12.33 -5.94 -21.84
N ALA A 735 -12.75 -4.89 -21.14
CA ALA A 735 -13.75 -3.94 -21.63
C ALA A 735 -13.30 -3.25 -22.92
N ILE A 736 -12.06 -2.75 -22.96
CA ILE A 736 -11.47 -2.14 -24.16
C ILE A 736 -11.40 -3.16 -25.31
N SER A 737 -10.98 -4.40 -25.02
CA SER A 737 -10.95 -5.48 -26.01
C SER A 737 -12.33 -5.77 -26.59
N ALA A 738 -13.39 -5.76 -25.78
CA ALA A 738 -14.76 -5.95 -26.24
C ALA A 738 -15.21 -4.84 -27.20
N MET A 739 -14.85 -3.58 -26.91
CA MET A 739 -15.10 -2.46 -27.81
C MET A 739 -14.30 -2.54 -29.12
N MET A 740 -13.07 -3.07 -29.08
CA MET A 740 -12.28 -3.31 -30.30
C MET A 740 -12.92 -4.39 -31.19
N VAL A 741 -13.44 -5.48 -30.61
CA VAL A 741 -14.18 -6.52 -31.32
C VAL A 741 -15.44 -5.93 -31.97
N TYR A 742 -16.20 -5.14 -31.20
CA TYR A 742 -17.37 -4.46 -31.68
C TYR A 742 -17.10 -3.57 -32.93
N ILE A 743 -16.02 -2.79 -32.93
CA ILE A 743 -15.67 -1.96 -34.10
C ILE A 743 -15.39 -2.81 -35.33
N ASN A 744 -14.72 -3.97 -35.20
CA ASN A 744 -14.46 -4.86 -36.30
C ASN A 744 -15.79 -5.33 -36.97
N GLU A 745 -16.74 -5.75 -36.11
CA GLU A 745 -18.06 -6.18 -36.55
C GLU A 745 -18.89 -5.02 -37.16
N ALA A 746 -18.85 -3.84 -36.52
CA ALA A 746 -19.56 -2.65 -36.96
C ALA A 746 -19.08 -2.15 -38.34
N GLU A 747 -17.76 -2.15 -38.59
CA GLU A 747 -17.20 -1.80 -39.90
C GLU A 747 -17.66 -2.79 -40.99
N ASP A 748 -17.77 -4.08 -40.67
CA ASP A 748 -18.26 -5.10 -41.60
C ASP A 748 -19.76 -4.97 -41.85
N PHE A 749 -20.57 -4.61 -40.86
CA PHE A 749 -21.98 -4.30 -41.05
C PHE A 749 -22.15 -3.03 -41.87
N ALA A 750 -21.37 -1.97 -41.63
CA ALA A 750 -21.41 -0.73 -42.38
C ALA A 750 -21.13 -0.96 -43.88
N LYS A 751 -20.12 -1.79 -44.24
CA LYS A 751 -19.82 -2.15 -45.62
C LYS A 751 -20.95 -2.87 -46.32
N LYS A 752 -21.74 -3.67 -45.59
CA LYS A 752 -22.85 -4.50 -46.09
C LYS A 752 -24.19 -3.72 -46.13
N SER A 753 -24.27 -2.54 -45.54
CA SER A 753 -25.48 -1.76 -45.36
C SER A 753 -25.38 -0.40 -46.02
N PRO A 754 -25.73 -0.26 -47.29
CA PRO A 754 -25.71 1.05 -47.99
C PRO A 754 -26.58 2.12 -47.31
N GLU A 755 -27.58 1.69 -46.56
CA GLU A 755 -28.47 2.57 -45.79
C GLU A 755 -27.84 3.14 -44.53
N GLY A 756 -26.66 2.66 -44.18
CA GLY A 756 -25.95 2.99 -42.92
C GLY A 756 -26.30 2.08 -41.76
N LEU A 757 -25.79 2.42 -40.59
CA LEU A 757 -26.05 1.70 -39.35
C LEU A 757 -27.18 2.33 -38.53
N PRO A 758 -27.94 1.58 -37.75
CA PRO A 758 -28.95 2.14 -36.85
C PRO A 758 -28.34 3.18 -35.92
N LYS A 759 -28.99 4.32 -35.71
CA LYS A 759 -28.50 5.40 -34.86
C LYS A 759 -28.23 4.89 -33.43
N GLU A 760 -29.16 4.12 -32.85
CA GLU A 760 -29.03 3.52 -31.53
C GLU A 760 -27.78 2.61 -31.41
N TYR A 761 -27.41 1.90 -32.50
CA TYR A 761 -26.23 1.07 -32.58
C TYR A 761 -24.94 1.88 -32.34
N LEU A 762 -24.83 3.05 -32.93
CA LEU A 762 -23.71 3.98 -32.77
C LEU A 762 -23.75 4.68 -31.41
N GLU A 763 -24.94 5.15 -30.97
CA GLU A 763 -25.12 5.89 -29.72
C GLU A 763 -24.69 5.06 -28.50
N LYS A 764 -25.18 3.82 -28.40
CA LYS A 764 -24.80 2.94 -27.27
C LYS A 764 -23.30 2.59 -27.24
N PHE A 765 -22.66 2.50 -28.40
CA PHE A 765 -21.21 2.36 -28.47
C PHE A 765 -20.51 3.60 -27.91
N VAL A 766 -20.93 4.80 -28.32
CA VAL A 766 -20.34 6.04 -27.82
C VAL A 766 -20.55 6.19 -26.31
N GLN A 767 -21.70 5.79 -25.78
CA GLN A 767 -21.95 5.75 -24.34
C GLN A 767 -20.98 4.81 -23.61
N CYS A 768 -20.68 3.62 -24.14
CA CYS A 768 -19.71 2.70 -23.55
C CYS A 768 -18.26 3.19 -23.68
N LEU A 769 -17.92 3.91 -24.76
CA LEU A 769 -16.59 4.47 -25.00
C LEU A 769 -16.29 5.69 -24.10
N ALA A 770 -17.30 6.51 -23.82
CA ALA A 770 -17.15 7.81 -23.17
C ALA A 770 -16.42 7.77 -21.81
N PRO A 771 -16.60 6.81 -20.90
CA PRO A 771 -15.80 6.72 -19.67
C PRO A 771 -14.29 6.55 -19.94
N PHE A 772 -13.92 5.81 -20.96
CA PHE A 772 -12.53 5.48 -21.31
C PHE A 772 -11.84 6.60 -22.10
N ALA A 773 -12.54 7.15 -23.10
CA ALA A 773 -12.08 8.21 -23.98
C ALA A 773 -13.07 9.37 -23.96
N PRO A 774 -13.08 10.16 -22.87
CA PRO A 774 -14.16 11.12 -22.62
C PRO A 774 -14.19 12.27 -23.62
N HIS A 775 -13.05 12.74 -24.10
CA HIS A 775 -13.03 13.84 -25.06
C HIS A 775 -13.65 13.40 -26.40
N LEU A 776 -13.25 12.24 -26.91
CA LEU A 776 -13.82 11.67 -28.12
C LEU A 776 -15.29 11.29 -27.92
N GLY A 777 -15.64 10.72 -26.76
CA GLY A 777 -17.02 10.37 -26.43
C GLY A 777 -17.99 11.56 -26.50
N GLU A 778 -17.62 12.68 -25.90
CA GLU A 778 -18.37 13.93 -25.97
C GLU A 778 -18.51 14.43 -27.42
N GLU A 779 -17.41 14.43 -28.18
CA GLU A 779 -17.41 14.89 -29.57
C GLU A 779 -18.33 14.05 -30.46
N LEU A 780 -18.22 12.71 -30.32
CA LEU A 780 -19.04 11.79 -31.10
C LEU A 780 -20.52 11.84 -30.69
N TRP A 781 -20.83 12.11 -29.43
CA TRP A 781 -22.18 12.33 -28.96
C TRP A 781 -22.83 13.54 -29.62
N GLN A 782 -22.07 14.64 -29.73
CA GLN A 782 -22.51 15.84 -30.45
C GLN A 782 -22.68 15.58 -31.97
N VAL A 783 -21.77 14.83 -32.59
CA VAL A 783 -21.85 14.43 -34.01
C VAL A 783 -23.13 13.64 -34.28
N LEU A 784 -23.58 12.82 -33.33
CA LEU A 784 -24.84 12.06 -33.43
C LEU A 784 -26.10 12.93 -33.25
N GLY A 785 -25.92 14.25 -33.05
CA GLY A 785 -27.00 15.22 -32.98
C GLY A 785 -27.62 15.39 -31.59
N HIS A 786 -26.86 15.14 -30.56
CA HIS A 786 -27.28 15.38 -29.19
C HIS A 786 -26.71 16.70 -28.67
N ASP A 787 -27.50 17.45 -27.96
CA ASP A 787 -27.07 18.66 -27.23
C ASP A 787 -26.58 18.32 -25.85
N GLY A 788 -25.62 19.09 -25.35
CA GLY A 788 -25.06 18.93 -24.00
C GLY A 788 -24.02 17.84 -23.86
N THR A 789 -23.74 17.45 -22.62
CA THR A 789 -22.69 16.50 -22.28
C THR A 789 -23.23 15.05 -22.17
N ILE A 790 -22.42 14.08 -22.59
CA ILE A 790 -22.71 12.65 -22.40
C ILE A 790 -22.54 12.18 -20.94
N THR A 791 -21.89 12.97 -20.12
CA THR A 791 -21.50 12.63 -18.74
C THR A 791 -22.66 12.12 -17.87
N TYR A 792 -23.88 12.67 -18.08
CA TYR A 792 -25.07 12.30 -17.29
C TYR A 792 -26.12 11.53 -18.08
N VAL A 793 -25.79 11.12 -19.30
CA VAL A 793 -26.68 10.26 -20.09
C VAL A 793 -26.71 8.88 -19.43
N PRO A 794 -27.91 8.27 -19.20
CA PRO A 794 -28.01 6.98 -18.55
C PRO A 794 -27.16 5.89 -19.22
N TRP A 795 -26.50 5.05 -18.43
CA TRP A 795 -25.75 3.90 -18.95
C TRP A 795 -26.66 3.01 -19.81
N PRO A 796 -26.22 2.60 -21.02
CA PRO A 796 -27.10 1.86 -21.92
C PRO A 796 -27.48 0.49 -21.34
N ALA A 797 -28.78 0.20 -21.36
CA ALA A 797 -29.30 -1.13 -21.04
C ALA A 797 -29.03 -2.10 -22.19
N TYR A 798 -28.77 -3.36 -21.89
CA TYR A 798 -28.72 -4.44 -22.87
C TYR A 798 -29.98 -5.32 -22.80
N ASP A 799 -30.38 -5.91 -23.95
CA ASP A 799 -31.45 -6.89 -24.01
C ASP A 799 -30.89 -8.33 -23.89
N PRO A 800 -31.18 -9.06 -22.78
CA PRO A 800 -30.71 -10.44 -22.61
C PRO A 800 -31.23 -11.37 -23.72
N LYS A 801 -32.39 -11.09 -24.31
CA LYS A 801 -32.98 -11.92 -25.37
C LYS A 801 -32.15 -11.88 -26.65
N ALA A 802 -31.52 -10.74 -26.94
CA ALA A 802 -30.63 -10.60 -28.09
C ALA A 802 -29.36 -11.47 -27.99
N LEU A 803 -29.01 -11.94 -26.77
CA LEU A 803 -27.83 -12.76 -26.50
C LEU A 803 -28.11 -14.26 -26.54
N VAL A 804 -29.39 -14.65 -26.66
CA VAL A 804 -29.76 -16.05 -26.76
C VAL A 804 -29.35 -16.56 -28.14
N GLU A 805 -28.49 -17.56 -28.16
CA GLU A 805 -28.13 -18.26 -29.39
C GLU A 805 -29.24 -19.24 -29.74
N ASP A 806 -29.83 -19.06 -30.93
CA ASP A 806 -30.77 -20.05 -31.47
C ASP A 806 -30.03 -21.26 -32.04
N GLU A 807 -28.78 -21.08 -32.48
CA GLU A 807 -27.95 -22.12 -33.10
C GLU A 807 -26.57 -22.13 -32.43
N ILE A 808 -25.96 -23.31 -32.38
CA ILE A 808 -24.62 -23.53 -31.84
C ILE A 808 -23.81 -24.36 -32.85
N GLU A 809 -22.56 -23.95 -33.03
CA GLU A 809 -21.60 -24.74 -33.80
C GLU A 809 -21.00 -25.83 -32.88
N ILE A 810 -21.12 -27.09 -33.29
CA ILE A 810 -20.59 -28.21 -32.54
C ILE A 810 -19.60 -29.03 -33.40
N PRO A 811 -18.50 -29.50 -32.79
CA PRO A 811 -17.53 -30.36 -33.49
C PRO A 811 -18.09 -31.72 -33.76
N VAL A 812 -17.81 -32.24 -34.96
CA VAL A 812 -18.10 -33.60 -35.36
C VAL A 812 -16.81 -34.41 -35.46
N GLN A 813 -16.80 -35.51 -34.76
CA GLN A 813 -15.67 -36.43 -34.74
C GLN A 813 -16.03 -37.76 -35.43
N VAL A 814 -15.04 -38.43 -36.03
CA VAL A 814 -15.10 -39.78 -36.47
C VAL A 814 -13.92 -40.53 -35.84
N LEU A 815 -14.23 -41.57 -35.04
CA LEU A 815 -13.25 -42.32 -34.24
C LEU A 815 -12.43 -41.40 -33.33
N GLY A 816 -13.06 -40.38 -32.71
CA GLY A 816 -12.41 -39.46 -31.82
C GLY A 816 -11.58 -38.34 -32.46
N LYS A 817 -11.47 -38.33 -33.80
CA LYS A 817 -10.73 -37.27 -34.55
C LYS A 817 -11.72 -36.27 -35.15
N LEU A 818 -11.47 -34.99 -34.97
CA LEU A 818 -12.27 -33.91 -35.56
C LEU A 818 -12.26 -34.04 -37.10
N ARG A 819 -13.47 -34.02 -37.69
CA ARG A 819 -13.65 -34.18 -39.14
C ARG A 819 -14.54 -33.11 -39.75
N GLY A 820 -15.24 -32.38 -38.95
CA GLY A 820 -16.06 -31.25 -39.41
C GLY A 820 -16.70 -30.53 -38.24
N ARG A 821 -17.44 -29.47 -38.55
CA ARG A 821 -18.28 -28.73 -37.63
C ARG A 821 -19.67 -28.58 -38.25
N ILE A 822 -20.69 -28.62 -37.45
CA ILE A 822 -22.08 -28.42 -37.85
C ILE A 822 -22.71 -27.35 -37.00
N THR A 823 -23.56 -26.54 -37.59
CA THR A 823 -24.42 -25.57 -36.92
C THR A 823 -25.80 -26.22 -36.70
N VAL A 824 -26.25 -26.28 -35.47
CA VAL A 824 -27.55 -26.88 -35.09
C VAL A 824 -28.25 -25.98 -34.10
N PRO A 825 -29.60 -26.01 -34.05
CA PRO A 825 -30.33 -25.31 -32.99
C PRO A 825 -29.82 -25.70 -31.60
N VAL A 826 -29.77 -24.72 -30.67
CA VAL A 826 -29.32 -24.95 -29.28
C VAL A 826 -30.19 -26.00 -28.56
N ALA A 827 -31.46 -26.12 -28.99
CA ALA A 827 -32.42 -27.09 -28.52
C ALA A 827 -32.37 -28.42 -29.31
N ALA A 828 -31.44 -28.56 -30.27
CA ALA A 828 -31.39 -29.77 -31.11
C ALA A 828 -31.22 -31.03 -30.27
N THR A 829 -32.07 -32.02 -30.60
CA THR A 829 -32.00 -33.36 -30.03
C THR A 829 -30.79 -34.13 -30.56
N PRO A 830 -30.31 -35.15 -29.84
CA PRO A 830 -29.23 -36.01 -30.33
C PRO A 830 -29.45 -36.54 -31.74
N THR A 831 -30.72 -36.86 -32.10
CA THR A 831 -31.11 -37.36 -33.43
C THR A 831 -30.96 -36.25 -34.52
N GLU A 832 -31.36 -35.03 -34.23
CA GLU A 832 -31.18 -33.88 -35.16
C GLU A 832 -29.70 -33.53 -35.35
N MET A 833 -28.91 -33.57 -34.26
CA MET A 833 -27.47 -33.38 -34.32
C MET A 833 -26.79 -34.45 -35.17
N GLU A 834 -27.17 -35.70 -35.00
CA GLU A 834 -26.69 -36.81 -35.83
C GLU A 834 -27.05 -36.61 -37.31
N ALA A 835 -28.29 -36.27 -37.63
CA ALA A 835 -28.73 -36.00 -38.99
C ALA A 835 -27.96 -34.86 -39.64
N ALA A 836 -27.77 -33.72 -38.94
CA ALA A 836 -26.99 -32.61 -39.43
C ALA A 836 -25.51 -32.98 -39.63
N ALA A 837 -24.93 -33.81 -38.74
CA ALA A 837 -23.56 -34.27 -38.85
C ALA A 837 -23.35 -35.20 -40.06
N LYS A 838 -24.32 -36.06 -40.35
CA LYS A 838 -24.28 -36.93 -41.56
C LYS A 838 -24.41 -36.15 -42.85
N ALA A 839 -25.19 -35.07 -42.85
CA ALA A 839 -25.39 -34.19 -44.01
C ALA A 839 -24.18 -33.27 -44.28
N ASN A 840 -23.27 -33.11 -43.36
CA ASN A 840 -22.09 -32.27 -43.54
C ASN A 840 -21.12 -32.95 -44.52
N ALA A 841 -20.78 -32.26 -45.63
CA ALA A 841 -19.98 -32.79 -46.72
C ALA A 841 -18.58 -33.24 -46.30
N ASP A 842 -17.96 -32.56 -45.32
CA ASP A 842 -16.61 -32.94 -44.85
C ASP A 842 -16.68 -34.19 -43.97
N VAL A 843 -17.70 -34.34 -43.16
CA VAL A 843 -17.91 -35.53 -42.34
C VAL A 843 -18.30 -36.71 -43.16
N ALA A 844 -19.18 -36.49 -44.17
CA ALA A 844 -19.68 -37.57 -45.07
C ALA A 844 -18.55 -38.35 -45.76
N LYS A 845 -17.49 -37.69 -46.20
CA LYS A 845 -16.26 -38.31 -46.79
C LYS A 845 -15.62 -39.36 -45.88
N PHE A 846 -15.74 -39.23 -44.59
CA PHE A 846 -15.18 -40.16 -43.60
C PHE A 846 -16.15 -41.24 -43.16
N LEU A 847 -17.41 -41.12 -43.53
CA LEU A 847 -18.45 -42.15 -43.28
C LEU A 847 -18.71 -43.03 -44.50
N GLU A 848 -18.34 -42.54 -45.70
CA GLU A 848 -18.53 -43.23 -46.97
C GLU A 848 -17.91 -44.65 -46.95
N GLY A 849 -18.66 -45.66 -47.32
CA GLY A 849 -18.21 -47.05 -47.36
C GLY A 849 -17.99 -47.73 -45.99
N LYS A 850 -18.39 -47.06 -44.88
CA LYS A 850 -18.22 -47.59 -43.52
C LYS A 850 -19.57 -47.84 -42.83
N THR A 851 -19.60 -48.90 -42.04
CA THR A 851 -20.77 -49.15 -41.17
C THR A 851 -20.66 -48.36 -39.87
N ILE A 852 -21.68 -47.55 -39.60
CA ILE A 852 -21.75 -46.78 -38.30
C ILE A 852 -22.18 -47.79 -37.21
N VAL A 853 -21.29 -48.06 -36.27
CA VAL A 853 -21.51 -48.98 -35.15
C VAL A 853 -22.19 -48.25 -33.99
N LYS A 854 -21.85 -46.99 -33.73
CA LYS A 854 -22.40 -46.19 -32.64
C LYS A 854 -22.25 -44.70 -32.93
N VAL A 855 -23.28 -43.93 -32.57
CA VAL A 855 -23.21 -42.46 -32.57
C VAL A 855 -23.29 -41.96 -31.13
N ILE A 856 -22.40 -41.12 -30.77
CA ILE A 856 -22.37 -40.42 -29.46
C ILE A 856 -22.63 -38.96 -29.74
N ALA A 857 -23.89 -38.53 -29.63
CA ALA A 857 -24.31 -37.16 -29.74
C ALA A 857 -24.56 -36.59 -28.33
N VAL A 858 -23.71 -35.63 -27.92
CA VAL A 858 -23.84 -34.96 -26.62
C VAL A 858 -24.39 -33.56 -26.88
N PRO A 859 -25.61 -33.26 -26.44
CA PRO A 859 -26.23 -31.93 -26.66
C PRO A 859 -25.32 -30.81 -26.28
N LYS A 860 -25.27 -29.80 -27.16
CA LYS A 860 -24.42 -28.57 -27.01
C LYS A 860 -22.91 -28.82 -26.96
N ARG A 861 -22.43 -30.04 -27.21
CA ARG A 861 -21.01 -30.38 -27.07
C ARG A 861 -20.38 -30.96 -28.32
N MET A 862 -20.88 -32.07 -28.82
CA MET A 862 -20.23 -32.77 -29.94
C MET A 862 -21.07 -33.91 -30.50
N VAL A 863 -20.74 -34.30 -31.72
CA VAL A 863 -21.15 -35.61 -32.27
C VAL A 863 -19.91 -36.42 -32.58
N ASN A 864 -19.88 -37.72 -32.19
CA ASN A 864 -18.80 -38.64 -32.54
C ASN A 864 -19.34 -39.92 -33.15
N PHE A 865 -18.90 -40.22 -34.36
CA PHE A 865 -19.21 -41.47 -35.06
C PHE A 865 -18.16 -42.54 -34.77
N VAL A 866 -18.59 -43.68 -34.28
CA VAL A 866 -17.76 -44.89 -34.21
C VAL A 866 -18.15 -45.73 -35.42
N VAL A 867 -17.20 -45.90 -36.35
CA VAL A 867 -17.38 -46.58 -37.60
C VAL A 867 -16.46 -47.78 -37.71
N ARG A 868 -16.87 -48.78 -38.52
CA ARG A 868 -16.09 -49.97 -38.80
C ARG A 868 -15.94 -50.16 -40.30
#